data_1aa99f48ac6fecb505d9b1298850c3f3
#
_entry.id   1aa99f48ac6fecb505d9b1298850c3f3
#
_cell.length_a   1.000
_cell.length_b   1.000
_cell.length_c   1.000
_cell.angle_alpha   90.00
_cell.angle_beta   90.00
_cell.angle_gamma   90.00
#
_symmetry.space_group_name_H-M   'P 1'
#
loop_
_entity.id
_entity.type
_entity.pdbx_description
1 polymer ?
#
loop_
_entity_poly.entity_id
_entity_poly.type
_entity_poly.pdbx_seq_one_letter_code
_entity_poly.pdbx_strand_id
1 'polypeptide(L)'
;MWKLKIAEGKGPWLMTVNNHIGRQHWEFDPDAGSPQERAEVERVREEFKKNRFQFKQSADLLMRMQLTKENGCGPIPAAMKVKETEDATKEAVTTTLRRAISFYSTIQAHDGHWPAESAGPLFFLPPLVIALYIIGAVNAVLSLQHQKEIIRYIYNHQNEDGGWGIHIAGHSTIFGSAFSYIALRLLGEGPEGGEDGAMARGRKWILDHGGAVGIPSWGKFWLTVLGVYEWSGCNPLPPEFWLLPKISPVHPGKMLCYCRLVYMPMSYLYGKRFVGRITGLVQSLREELYIEPYREINWNKARNSCAKEDLYYPHPLAQDMLWGFLHHVAEPILMRWPFSIMREKALKVALKHIHYEDENSRYYCIGCVEKVLCLLACWVEDPNSEAYKRHLARIPDYLWMAEDGMKMQSFGCQMWDAAFAIQAIISSDLAHEYGPTLRKAHDFVKASQVRQNPSGNFTEMYRHTCKGAWTFSTQDHGWQVSDCTGEGLKVALLFSQMSPDLVGRKWKRSSSNGGFPAWESQRAFRWLEKFNPTEFFEDVLIEREYVECTSSAIQGLILFIKLHPEHRRKEIESCISRAIHYIEDTQNPDGSWYGCWGICYTYGTWFGVEGLVACGKTYQNSPALRKACEFLLSKQLPDGGWGESYLSSTNKV
;
A
#
# COMPACT_ATOMS: atom_id res chain seq x y z
N MET A 1 18.23 -1.92 -21.38
CA MET A 1 17.96 -1.19 -20.11
C MET A 1 16.48 -1.29 -19.74
N TRP A 2 16.18 -1.10 -18.46
CA TRP A 2 14.81 -0.92 -18.02
C TRP A 2 14.28 0.45 -18.46
N LYS A 3 13.02 0.48 -18.88
CA LYS A 3 12.29 1.69 -19.26
C LYS A 3 10.96 1.77 -18.54
N LEU A 4 10.73 2.89 -17.90
CA LEU A 4 9.43 3.24 -17.33
C LEU A 4 8.49 3.65 -18.48
N LYS A 5 7.37 2.96 -18.61
CA LYS A 5 6.30 3.22 -19.55
C LYS A 5 5.14 3.92 -18.85
N ILE A 6 4.70 5.02 -19.43
CA ILE A 6 3.68 5.89 -18.84
C ILE A 6 2.46 5.95 -19.78
N ALA A 7 1.27 5.87 -19.20
CA ALA A 7 -0.03 5.97 -19.89
C ALA A 7 -0.15 5.03 -21.11
N GLU A 8 0.55 3.93 -21.11
CA GLU A 8 0.55 2.92 -22.17
C GLU A 8 -0.17 1.65 -21.72
N GLY A 9 -0.86 0.99 -22.65
CA GLY A 9 -1.45 -0.32 -22.43
C GLY A 9 -1.61 -1.09 -23.74
N LYS A 10 -1.38 -2.41 -23.68
CA LYS A 10 -1.47 -3.29 -24.84
C LYS A 10 -2.29 -4.54 -24.51
N GLY A 11 -2.97 -5.06 -25.53
CA GLY A 11 -3.69 -6.32 -25.46
C GLY A 11 -5.14 -6.23 -24.99
N PRO A 12 -5.94 -7.28 -25.26
CA PRO A 12 -7.39 -7.28 -25.03
C PRO A 12 -7.78 -7.45 -23.56
N TRP A 13 -6.83 -7.86 -22.72
CA TRP A 13 -7.08 -8.21 -21.32
C TRP A 13 -6.85 -7.04 -20.35
N LEU A 14 -6.22 -5.96 -20.81
CA LEU A 14 -5.95 -4.78 -20.00
C LEU A 14 -7.10 -3.78 -20.10
N MET A 15 -7.94 -3.73 -19.07
CA MET A 15 -9.10 -2.81 -19.02
C MET A 15 -8.68 -1.43 -18.52
N THR A 16 -9.31 -0.38 -19.06
CA THR A 16 -9.12 1.00 -18.59
C THR A 16 -10.39 1.83 -18.81
N VAL A 17 -10.59 2.85 -17.98
CA VAL A 17 -11.70 3.80 -18.10
C VAL A 17 -11.25 5.20 -18.57
N ASN A 18 -9.94 5.44 -18.70
CA ASN A 18 -9.38 6.75 -19.03
C ASN A 18 -8.17 6.68 -20.00
N ASN A 19 -8.11 5.66 -20.86
CA ASN A 19 -7.00 5.42 -21.79
C ASN A 19 -5.64 5.29 -21.09
N HIS A 20 -5.59 4.58 -19.98
CA HIS A 20 -4.39 4.31 -19.20
C HIS A 20 -3.70 5.52 -18.57
N ILE A 21 -4.30 6.71 -18.53
CA ILE A 21 -3.70 7.89 -17.89
C ILE A 21 -3.34 7.57 -16.44
N GLY A 22 -2.10 7.84 -16.06
CA GLY A 22 -1.51 7.53 -14.77
C GLY A 22 -0.94 6.13 -14.65
N ARG A 23 -1.19 5.22 -15.60
CA ARG A 23 -0.60 3.89 -15.56
C ARG A 23 0.91 3.99 -15.74
N GLN A 24 1.66 3.31 -14.87
CA GLN A 24 3.12 3.23 -14.89
C GLN A 24 3.55 1.76 -14.75
N HIS A 25 4.46 1.32 -15.60
CA HIS A 25 5.03 -0.04 -15.53
C HIS A 25 6.41 -0.07 -16.19
N TRP A 26 7.21 -1.06 -15.85
CA TRP A 26 8.56 -1.19 -16.34
C TRP A 26 8.70 -2.29 -17.39
N GLU A 27 9.37 -1.98 -18.49
CA GLU A 27 9.71 -2.94 -19.54
C GLU A 27 11.21 -2.98 -19.74
N PHE A 28 11.76 -4.18 -19.97
CA PHE A 28 13.17 -4.34 -20.30
C PHE A 28 13.36 -4.26 -21.82
N ASP A 29 14.18 -3.31 -22.26
CA ASP A 29 14.59 -3.13 -23.65
C ASP A 29 16.09 -3.46 -23.78
N PRO A 30 16.48 -4.57 -24.45
CA PRO A 30 17.87 -4.97 -24.57
C PRO A 30 18.69 -3.99 -25.41
N ASP A 31 18.06 -3.27 -26.33
CA ASP A 31 18.71 -2.36 -27.26
C ASP A 31 18.81 -0.92 -26.72
N ALA A 32 18.10 -0.62 -25.63
CA ALA A 32 18.07 0.71 -25.04
C ALA A 32 19.35 1.05 -24.28
N GLY A 33 19.66 2.34 -24.28
CA GLY A 33 20.76 2.96 -23.52
C GLY A 33 22.11 2.88 -24.20
N SER A 34 22.84 3.99 -24.13
CA SER A 34 24.26 4.04 -24.53
C SER A 34 25.13 3.21 -23.57
N PRO A 35 26.36 2.84 -23.98
CA PRO A 35 27.31 2.19 -23.07
C PRO A 35 27.55 2.98 -21.78
N GLN A 36 27.56 4.31 -21.84
CA GLN A 36 27.75 5.21 -20.70
C GLN A 36 26.55 5.15 -19.74
N GLU A 37 25.32 5.18 -20.28
CA GLU A 37 24.11 5.07 -19.47
C GLU A 37 24.01 3.71 -18.77
N ARG A 38 24.36 2.63 -19.47
CA ARG A 38 24.38 1.29 -18.87
C ARG A 38 25.43 1.20 -17.75
N ALA A 39 26.61 1.78 -17.97
CA ALA A 39 27.66 1.83 -16.95
C ALA A 39 27.22 2.63 -15.72
N GLU A 40 26.50 3.75 -15.92
CA GLU A 40 25.98 4.56 -14.82
C GLU A 40 24.91 3.82 -14.01
N VAL A 41 24.01 3.09 -14.68
CA VAL A 41 23.03 2.24 -13.99
C VAL A 41 23.72 1.17 -13.14
N GLU A 42 24.73 0.49 -13.66
CA GLU A 42 25.46 -0.50 -12.86
C GLU A 42 26.25 0.14 -11.71
N ARG A 43 26.83 1.34 -11.94
CA ARG A 43 27.51 2.09 -10.86
C ARG A 43 26.56 2.40 -9.69
N VAL A 44 25.36 2.92 -9.96
CA VAL A 44 24.41 3.24 -8.88
C VAL A 44 23.87 1.99 -8.18
N ARG A 45 23.74 0.87 -8.89
CA ARG A 45 23.38 -0.42 -8.32
C ARG A 45 24.45 -0.96 -7.36
N GLU A 46 25.70 -0.93 -7.80
CA GLU A 46 26.82 -1.36 -6.94
C GLU A 46 27.01 -0.44 -5.74
N GLU A 47 26.79 0.86 -5.91
CA GLU A 47 26.80 1.82 -4.81
C GLU A 47 25.69 1.53 -3.79
N PHE A 48 24.46 1.26 -4.24
CA PHE A 48 23.38 0.83 -3.35
C PHE A 48 23.74 -0.45 -2.59
N LYS A 49 24.18 -1.49 -3.32
CA LYS A 49 24.57 -2.77 -2.75
C LYS A 49 25.65 -2.62 -1.68
N LYS A 50 26.66 -1.79 -1.93
CA LYS A 50 27.77 -1.51 -0.99
C LYS A 50 27.26 -0.85 0.30
N ASN A 51 26.28 0.03 0.19
CA ASN A 51 25.76 0.84 1.29
C ASN A 51 24.42 0.35 1.84
N ARG A 52 23.94 -0.83 1.43
CA ARG A 52 22.58 -1.37 1.72
C ARG A 52 22.21 -1.48 3.18
N PHE A 53 23.16 -1.53 4.08
CA PHE A 53 22.91 -1.55 5.52
C PHE A 53 22.73 -0.16 6.12
N GLN A 54 23.25 0.88 5.44
CA GLN A 54 23.08 2.28 5.84
C GLN A 54 21.88 2.92 5.17
N PHE A 55 21.69 2.65 3.86
CA PHE A 55 20.59 3.18 3.06
C PHE A 55 19.66 2.05 2.65
N LYS A 56 18.53 1.92 3.36
CA LYS A 56 17.57 0.85 3.12
C LYS A 56 16.60 1.15 1.97
N GLN A 57 16.38 2.43 1.67
CA GLN A 57 15.45 2.90 0.64
C GLN A 57 16.22 3.27 -0.64
N SER A 58 15.64 2.93 -1.80
CA SER A 58 16.14 3.44 -3.09
C SER A 58 15.83 4.94 -3.22
N ALA A 59 16.62 5.62 -4.05
CA ALA A 59 16.41 7.03 -4.40
C ALA A 59 15.71 7.21 -5.77
N ASP A 60 15.18 6.13 -6.35
CA ASP A 60 14.54 6.09 -7.68
C ASP A 60 15.43 6.65 -8.80
N LEU A 61 16.76 6.37 -8.74
CA LEU A 61 17.72 6.95 -9.65
C LEU A 61 17.45 6.56 -11.12
N LEU A 62 16.97 5.33 -11.38
CA LEU A 62 16.67 4.88 -12.74
C LEU A 62 15.54 5.70 -13.37
N MET A 63 14.47 5.93 -12.64
CA MET A 63 13.34 6.74 -13.08
C MET A 63 13.78 8.19 -13.32
N ARG A 64 14.52 8.78 -12.36
CA ARG A 64 15.01 10.16 -12.46
C ARG A 64 15.94 10.34 -13.65
N MET A 65 16.86 9.43 -13.90
CA MET A 65 17.77 9.44 -15.07
C MET A 65 16.98 9.43 -16.37
N GLN A 66 15.98 8.54 -16.49
CA GLN A 66 15.15 8.45 -17.69
C GLN A 66 14.37 9.74 -17.95
N LEU A 67 13.58 10.20 -16.97
CA LEU A 67 12.71 11.36 -17.16
C LEU A 67 13.49 12.67 -17.35
N THR A 68 14.60 12.84 -16.62
CA THR A 68 15.47 14.01 -16.82
C THR A 68 16.04 14.04 -18.24
N LYS A 69 16.39 12.88 -18.80
CA LYS A 69 16.85 12.79 -20.21
C LYS A 69 15.72 13.08 -21.21
N GLU A 70 14.53 12.51 -21.00
CA GLU A 70 13.38 12.65 -21.88
C GLU A 70 12.83 14.09 -21.91
N ASN A 71 12.73 14.72 -20.76
CA ASN A 71 12.19 16.09 -20.64
C ASN A 71 13.26 17.18 -20.93
N GLY A 72 14.52 16.82 -20.97
CA GLY A 72 15.63 17.75 -21.04
C GLY A 72 15.81 18.55 -19.74
N CYS A 73 17.05 18.80 -19.35
CA CYS A 73 17.33 19.74 -18.26
C CYS A 73 17.27 21.17 -18.81
N GLY A 74 16.23 21.91 -18.47
CA GLY A 74 16.32 23.37 -18.47
C GLY A 74 17.44 23.83 -17.53
N PRO A 75 17.87 25.09 -17.56
CA PRO A 75 18.94 25.58 -16.69
C PRO A 75 18.47 25.49 -15.23
N ILE A 76 18.99 24.49 -14.52
CA ILE A 76 18.77 24.39 -13.07
C ILE A 76 19.69 25.45 -12.41
N PRO A 77 19.13 26.37 -11.58
CA PRO A 77 19.95 27.37 -10.90
C PRO A 77 21.10 26.72 -10.11
N ALA A 78 22.26 27.39 -10.06
CA ALA A 78 23.40 26.92 -9.28
C ALA A 78 23.02 26.79 -7.81
N ALA A 79 23.61 25.80 -7.11
CA ALA A 79 23.37 25.64 -5.68
C ALA A 79 23.97 26.82 -4.90
N MET A 80 23.17 27.46 -4.07
CA MET A 80 23.65 28.47 -3.13
C MET A 80 23.93 27.79 -1.77
N LYS A 81 25.15 27.93 -1.29
CA LYS A 81 25.55 27.46 0.05
C LYS A 81 25.57 28.62 1.00
N VAL A 82 24.80 28.54 2.07
CA VAL A 82 24.82 29.47 3.19
C VAL A 82 25.71 28.86 4.29
N LYS A 83 26.62 29.61 4.85
CA LYS A 83 27.47 29.12 5.95
C LYS A 83 26.65 29.09 7.25
N GLU A 84 27.01 28.23 8.18
CA GLU A 84 26.33 28.11 9.48
C GLU A 84 26.25 29.42 10.27
N THR A 85 27.20 30.33 10.03
CA THR A 85 27.28 31.65 10.68
C THR A 85 26.57 32.77 9.94
N GLU A 86 25.95 32.49 8.81
CA GLU A 86 25.29 33.47 7.94
C GLU A 86 23.77 33.28 7.99
N ASP A 87 23.01 34.35 8.10
CA ASP A 87 21.56 34.31 7.97
C ASP A 87 21.14 33.97 6.52
N ALA A 88 20.14 33.09 6.38
CA ALA A 88 19.58 32.73 5.08
C ALA A 88 18.85 33.95 4.47
N THR A 89 19.35 34.46 3.36
CA THR A 89 18.71 35.57 2.64
C THR A 89 17.49 35.09 1.84
N LYS A 90 16.52 35.99 1.61
CA LYS A 90 15.36 35.70 0.73
C LYS A 90 15.79 35.23 -0.66
N GLU A 91 16.89 35.79 -1.19
CA GLU A 91 17.44 35.40 -2.48
C GLU A 91 17.98 33.97 -2.46
N ALA A 92 18.73 33.57 -1.43
CA ALA A 92 19.24 32.22 -1.28
C ALA A 92 18.09 31.20 -1.17
N VAL A 93 17.06 31.48 -0.37
CA VAL A 93 15.88 30.63 -0.23
C VAL A 93 15.12 30.53 -1.54
N THR A 94 14.86 31.64 -2.24
CA THR A 94 14.13 31.66 -3.51
C THR A 94 14.91 30.92 -4.60
N THR A 95 16.24 31.07 -4.66
CA THR A 95 17.09 30.36 -5.62
C THR A 95 17.09 28.86 -5.36
N THR A 96 17.16 28.45 -4.10
CA THR A 96 17.08 27.05 -3.68
C THR A 96 15.70 26.45 -4.04
N LEU A 97 14.64 27.20 -3.81
CA LEU A 97 13.27 26.78 -4.16
C LEU A 97 13.11 26.62 -5.68
N ARG A 98 13.57 27.61 -6.48
CA ARG A 98 13.57 27.48 -7.95
C ARG A 98 14.36 26.26 -8.40
N ARG A 99 15.52 26.03 -7.81
CA ARG A 99 16.34 24.84 -8.11
C ARG A 99 15.56 23.55 -7.85
N ALA A 100 14.89 23.44 -6.72
CA ALA A 100 14.09 22.27 -6.35
C ALA A 100 12.93 22.07 -7.32
N ILE A 101 12.13 23.13 -7.60
CA ILE A 101 10.98 23.04 -8.51
C ILE A 101 11.43 22.79 -9.95
N SER A 102 12.51 23.41 -10.41
CA SER A 102 13.07 23.14 -11.76
C SER A 102 13.43 21.67 -11.92
N PHE A 103 14.17 21.09 -10.97
CA PHE A 103 14.49 19.66 -10.97
C PHE A 103 13.21 18.81 -10.91
N TYR A 104 12.30 19.13 -10.02
CA TYR A 104 11.05 18.37 -9.84
C TYR A 104 10.18 18.39 -11.09
N SER A 105 10.17 19.51 -11.83
CA SER A 105 9.49 19.62 -13.13
C SER A 105 10.13 18.74 -14.20
N THR A 106 11.43 18.46 -14.14
CA THR A 106 12.12 17.59 -15.14
C THR A 106 11.75 16.11 -14.96
N ILE A 107 11.29 15.69 -13.77
CA ILE A 107 10.85 14.32 -13.51
C ILE A 107 9.32 14.14 -13.59
N GLN A 108 8.60 15.13 -14.08
CA GLN A 108 7.17 15.00 -14.39
C GLN A 108 6.96 14.13 -15.62
N ALA A 109 6.07 13.15 -15.56
CA ALA A 109 5.67 12.34 -16.70
C ALA A 109 4.90 13.15 -17.76
N HIS A 110 4.88 12.65 -18.98
CA HIS A 110 4.24 13.35 -20.10
C HIS A 110 2.71 13.52 -19.92
N ASP A 111 2.05 12.62 -19.19
CA ASP A 111 0.63 12.68 -18.87
C ASP A 111 0.29 13.54 -17.64
N GLY A 112 1.30 14.09 -16.98
CA GLY A 112 1.19 15.13 -15.96
C GLY A 112 1.37 14.70 -14.51
N HIS A 113 1.48 13.40 -14.21
CA HIS A 113 1.79 12.95 -12.84
C HIS A 113 3.32 12.89 -12.59
N TRP A 114 3.70 12.67 -11.35
CA TRP A 114 5.08 12.37 -10.96
C TRP A 114 5.18 10.88 -10.61
N PRO A 115 5.92 10.10 -11.39
CA PRO A 115 6.11 8.69 -11.10
C PRO A 115 6.86 8.49 -9.80
N ALA A 116 6.33 7.62 -8.96
CA ALA A 116 6.93 7.20 -7.71
C ALA A 116 6.43 5.81 -7.32
N GLU A 117 7.03 5.21 -6.31
CA GLU A 117 6.66 3.91 -5.79
C GLU A 117 6.07 4.01 -4.38
N SER A 118 5.25 3.03 -4.03
CA SER A 118 4.66 2.84 -2.71
C SER A 118 4.99 1.43 -2.22
N ALA A 119 6.29 1.17 -2.05
CA ALA A 119 6.83 -0.10 -1.55
C ALA A 119 7.51 0.09 -0.19
N GLY A 120 8.09 -0.98 0.33
CA GLY A 120 8.76 -1.01 1.64
C GLY A 120 8.53 -2.35 2.32
N PRO A 121 7.27 -2.82 2.47
CA PRO A 121 7.01 -4.16 2.99
C PRO A 121 7.56 -5.24 2.06
N LEU A 122 8.49 -6.04 2.57
CA LEU A 122 9.12 -7.14 1.81
C LEU A 122 8.13 -8.26 1.49
N PHE A 123 7.12 -8.45 2.31
CA PHE A 123 6.16 -9.53 2.17
C PHE A 123 5.15 -9.36 1.02
N PHE A 124 5.14 -8.26 0.29
CA PHE A 124 4.27 -8.09 -0.87
C PHE A 124 4.66 -9.00 -2.04
N LEU A 125 5.96 -9.10 -2.29
CA LEU A 125 6.51 -9.76 -3.47
C LEU A 125 6.47 -11.31 -3.40
N PRO A 126 6.84 -11.98 -2.29
CA PRO A 126 6.85 -13.44 -2.23
C PRO A 126 5.51 -14.11 -2.53
N PRO A 127 4.35 -13.65 -2.05
CA PRO A 127 3.05 -14.21 -2.43
C PRO A 127 2.78 -14.17 -3.93
N LEU A 128 3.22 -13.13 -4.64
CA LEU A 128 3.13 -13.06 -6.09
C LEU A 128 3.95 -14.19 -6.74
N VAL A 129 5.19 -14.38 -6.30
CA VAL A 129 6.06 -15.47 -6.81
C VAL A 129 5.44 -16.84 -6.53
N ILE A 130 4.92 -17.05 -5.31
CA ILE A 130 4.23 -18.29 -4.90
C ILE A 130 3.01 -18.54 -5.80
N ALA A 131 2.15 -17.55 -5.98
CA ALA A 131 0.96 -17.69 -6.83
C ALA A 131 1.33 -17.99 -8.27
N LEU A 132 2.28 -17.24 -8.86
CA LEU A 132 2.76 -17.48 -10.23
C LEU A 132 3.40 -18.87 -10.39
N TYR A 133 4.10 -19.37 -9.38
CA TYR A 133 4.66 -20.72 -9.37
C TYR A 133 3.55 -21.79 -9.38
N ILE A 134 2.56 -21.65 -8.50
CA ILE A 134 1.42 -22.56 -8.39
C ILE A 134 0.67 -22.68 -9.71
N ILE A 135 0.40 -21.57 -10.36
CA ILE A 135 -0.33 -21.51 -11.64
C ILE A 135 0.55 -21.82 -12.85
N GLY A 136 1.86 -22.01 -12.68
CA GLY A 136 2.80 -22.29 -13.76
C GLY A 136 3.09 -21.10 -14.68
N ALA A 137 2.88 -19.86 -14.21
CA ALA A 137 2.96 -18.65 -15.02
C ALA A 137 4.22 -17.78 -14.73
N VAL A 138 5.17 -18.24 -13.92
CA VAL A 138 6.38 -17.45 -13.60
C VAL A 138 7.05 -16.91 -14.86
N ASN A 139 7.43 -17.81 -15.79
CA ASN A 139 8.14 -17.42 -17.01
C ASN A 139 7.27 -16.70 -18.05
N ALA A 140 5.95 -16.83 -17.96
CA ALA A 140 5.02 -16.14 -18.85
C ALA A 140 4.80 -14.66 -18.45
N VAL A 141 4.89 -14.37 -17.15
CA VAL A 141 4.66 -13.04 -16.59
C VAL A 141 5.97 -12.32 -16.26
N LEU A 142 6.92 -13.04 -15.68
CA LEU A 142 8.22 -12.51 -15.27
C LEU A 142 9.31 -13.03 -16.23
N SER A 143 9.77 -12.16 -17.14
CA SER A 143 10.93 -12.50 -17.97
C SER A 143 12.15 -12.80 -17.10
N LEU A 144 13.18 -13.42 -17.66
CA LEU A 144 14.45 -13.66 -16.95
C LEU A 144 15.05 -12.38 -16.34
N GLN A 145 14.84 -11.24 -16.98
CA GLN A 145 15.30 -9.96 -16.45
C GLN A 145 14.50 -9.51 -15.22
N HIS A 146 13.16 -9.70 -15.24
CA HIS A 146 12.33 -9.47 -14.05
C HIS A 146 12.78 -10.36 -12.88
N GLN A 147 12.98 -11.65 -13.13
CA GLN A 147 13.42 -12.59 -12.11
C GLN A 147 14.77 -12.20 -11.51
N LYS A 148 15.76 -11.81 -12.33
CA LYS A 148 17.06 -11.33 -11.86
C LYS A 148 16.95 -10.11 -10.95
N GLU A 149 16.12 -9.14 -11.32
CA GLU A 149 15.96 -7.93 -10.53
C GLU A 149 15.15 -8.16 -9.24
N ILE A 150 14.20 -9.09 -9.25
CA ILE A 150 13.51 -9.55 -8.04
C ILE A 150 14.51 -10.24 -7.09
N ILE A 151 15.35 -11.13 -7.60
CA ILE A 151 16.40 -11.79 -6.82
C ILE A 151 17.37 -10.74 -6.24
N ARG A 152 17.79 -9.75 -7.05
CA ARG A 152 18.61 -8.63 -6.60
C ARG A 152 17.97 -7.88 -5.43
N TYR A 153 16.68 -7.54 -5.56
CA TYR A 153 15.95 -6.84 -4.52
C TYR A 153 15.91 -7.62 -3.20
N ILE A 154 15.57 -8.90 -3.26
CA ILE A 154 15.49 -9.71 -2.05
C ILE A 154 16.86 -9.83 -1.37
N TYR A 155 17.95 -10.07 -2.11
CA TYR A 155 19.30 -10.13 -1.53
C TYR A 155 19.78 -8.79 -0.98
N ASN A 156 19.48 -7.67 -1.66
CA ASN A 156 19.86 -6.34 -1.19
C ASN A 156 19.21 -5.99 0.17
N HIS A 157 18.06 -6.59 0.48
CA HIS A 157 17.33 -6.36 1.74
C HIS A 157 17.49 -7.49 2.77
N GLN A 158 18.43 -8.42 2.56
CA GLN A 158 18.82 -9.36 3.60
C GLN A 158 19.56 -8.60 4.71
N ASN A 159 19.14 -8.81 5.96
CA ASN A 159 19.78 -8.21 7.13
C ASN A 159 21.16 -8.85 7.41
N GLU A 160 21.98 -8.21 8.25
CA GLU A 160 23.31 -8.70 8.63
C GLU A 160 23.29 -10.04 9.33
N ASP A 161 22.22 -10.32 10.09
CA ASP A 161 22.00 -11.59 10.78
C ASP A 161 21.64 -12.76 9.85
N GLY A 162 21.41 -12.49 8.56
CA GLY A 162 21.06 -13.46 7.53
C GLY A 162 19.57 -13.62 7.29
N GLY A 163 18.69 -13.08 8.12
CA GLY A 163 17.24 -13.10 7.93
C GLY A 163 16.71 -11.91 7.11
N TRP A 164 15.39 -11.81 7.00
CA TRP A 164 14.67 -10.69 6.39
C TRP A 164 13.54 -10.22 7.30
N GLY A 165 13.32 -8.92 7.34
CA GLY A 165 12.21 -8.31 8.05
C GLY A 165 10.88 -8.40 7.29
N ILE A 166 9.80 -7.98 7.93
CA ILE A 166 8.50 -7.73 7.27
C ILE A 166 8.63 -6.52 6.33
N HIS A 167 9.42 -5.54 6.73
CA HIS A 167 9.71 -4.32 6.01
C HIS A 167 11.22 -4.17 5.78
N ILE A 168 11.65 -3.45 4.74
CA ILE A 168 13.07 -3.24 4.40
C ILE A 168 13.92 -2.67 5.54
N ALA A 169 13.31 -1.88 6.44
CA ALA A 169 13.96 -1.31 7.61
C ALA A 169 13.73 -2.13 8.90
N GLY A 170 12.95 -3.23 8.84
CA GLY A 170 12.59 -4.03 9.99
C GLY A 170 13.66 -5.07 10.37
N HIS A 171 13.65 -5.49 11.64
CA HIS A 171 14.44 -6.65 12.08
C HIS A 171 13.95 -7.94 11.42
N SER A 172 14.80 -8.96 11.43
CA SER A 172 14.49 -10.26 10.86
C SER A 172 13.35 -10.96 11.61
N THR A 173 12.42 -11.54 10.86
CA THR A 173 11.26 -12.29 11.36
C THR A 173 11.15 -13.62 10.65
N ILE A 174 10.47 -14.60 11.25
CA ILE A 174 10.20 -15.89 10.57
C ILE A 174 9.35 -15.65 9.32
N PHE A 175 8.39 -14.73 9.39
CA PHE A 175 7.53 -14.39 8.26
C PHE A 175 8.33 -13.84 7.08
N GLY A 176 9.13 -12.79 7.30
CA GLY A 176 9.94 -12.17 6.26
C GLY A 176 11.01 -13.11 5.72
N SER A 177 11.68 -13.86 6.60
CA SER A 177 12.76 -14.76 6.22
C SER A 177 12.27 -15.99 5.45
N ALA A 178 11.21 -16.65 5.91
CA ALA A 178 10.67 -17.81 5.20
C ALA A 178 10.10 -17.42 3.84
N PHE A 179 9.38 -16.29 3.75
CA PHE A 179 8.84 -15.81 2.49
C PHE A 179 9.93 -15.43 1.49
N SER A 180 10.95 -14.69 1.90
CA SER A 180 12.06 -14.30 1.03
C SER A 180 12.86 -15.51 0.57
N TYR A 181 13.16 -16.45 1.48
CA TYR A 181 13.83 -17.70 1.16
C TYR A 181 13.04 -18.52 0.13
N ILE A 182 11.75 -18.73 0.35
CA ILE A 182 10.86 -19.46 -0.57
C ILE A 182 10.83 -18.78 -1.94
N ALA A 183 10.67 -17.46 -2.00
CA ALA A 183 10.63 -16.73 -3.27
C ALA A 183 11.93 -16.93 -4.06
N LEU A 184 13.08 -16.84 -3.42
CA LEU A 184 14.38 -17.09 -4.05
C LEU A 184 14.47 -18.54 -4.58
N ARG A 185 14.07 -19.53 -3.78
CA ARG A 185 14.03 -20.93 -4.21
C ARG A 185 13.13 -21.17 -5.43
N LEU A 186 11.94 -20.55 -5.42
CA LEU A 186 10.97 -20.66 -6.53
C LEU A 186 11.45 -19.94 -7.81
N LEU A 187 12.33 -18.95 -7.68
CA LEU A 187 12.98 -18.26 -8.80
C LEU A 187 14.27 -18.95 -9.28
N GLY A 188 14.61 -20.11 -8.69
CA GLY A 188 15.72 -20.95 -9.16
C GLY A 188 17.01 -20.88 -8.36
N GLU A 189 17.06 -20.07 -7.29
CA GLU A 189 18.24 -20.05 -6.41
C GLU A 189 18.42 -21.38 -5.67
N GLY A 190 19.66 -21.85 -5.60
CA GLY A 190 20.01 -23.07 -4.85
C GLY A 190 20.01 -22.82 -3.34
N PRO A 191 19.93 -23.88 -2.49
CA PRO A 191 19.91 -23.73 -1.03
C PRO A 191 21.21 -23.16 -0.45
N GLU A 192 22.30 -23.21 -1.20
CA GLU A 192 23.63 -22.62 -0.86
C GLU A 192 23.94 -21.39 -1.72
N GLY A 193 22.98 -20.87 -2.52
CA GLY A 193 23.16 -19.80 -3.47
C GLY A 193 23.31 -18.42 -2.83
N GLY A 194 23.49 -17.43 -3.72
CA GLY A 194 23.73 -16.03 -3.34
C GLY A 194 25.16 -15.76 -2.89
N GLU A 195 25.55 -14.47 -2.92
CA GLU A 195 26.88 -14.06 -2.48
C GLU A 195 27.08 -14.37 -1.00
N ASP A 196 28.29 -14.78 -0.63
CA ASP A 196 28.69 -15.15 0.73
C ASP A 196 27.73 -16.16 1.39
N GLY A 197 27.14 -17.07 0.60
CA GLY A 197 26.20 -18.07 1.09
C GLY A 197 24.89 -17.46 1.66
N ALA A 198 24.37 -16.43 1.04
CA ALA A 198 23.17 -15.71 1.50
C ALA A 198 21.97 -16.63 1.77
N MET A 199 21.74 -17.61 0.89
CA MET A 199 20.67 -18.61 1.09
C MET A 199 20.94 -19.49 2.29
N ALA A 200 22.18 -19.98 2.46
CA ALA A 200 22.54 -20.81 3.62
C ALA A 200 22.41 -20.03 4.94
N ARG A 201 22.79 -18.76 4.96
CA ARG A 201 22.61 -17.89 6.14
C ARG A 201 21.12 -17.68 6.44
N GLY A 202 20.30 -17.43 5.42
CA GLY A 202 18.85 -17.29 5.58
C GLY A 202 18.19 -18.54 6.13
N ARG A 203 18.52 -19.71 5.57
CA ARG A 203 18.03 -20.98 6.07
C ARG A 203 18.47 -21.25 7.51
N LYS A 204 19.76 -21.01 7.82
CA LYS A 204 20.27 -21.13 9.17
C LYS A 204 19.51 -20.25 10.16
N TRP A 205 19.27 -18.97 9.78
CA TRP A 205 18.52 -18.05 10.61
C TRP A 205 17.09 -18.58 10.90
N ILE A 206 16.38 -19.07 9.88
CA ILE A 206 15.03 -19.65 10.03
C ILE A 206 15.05 -20.84 10.99
N LEU A 207 15.99 -21.76 10.83
CA LEU A 207 16.08 -22.96 11.67
C LEU A 207 16.49 -22.64 13.11
N ASP A 208 17.42 -21.71 13.32
CA ASP A 208 17.85 -21.25 14.64
C ASP A 208 16.71 -20.58 15.44
N HIS A 209 15.69 -20.05 14.75
CA HIS A 209 14.50 -19.41 15.35
C HIS A 209 13.26 -20.33 15.38
N GLY A 210 13.45 -21.63 15.28
CA GLY A 210 12.38 -22.63 15.43
C GLY A 210 11.77 -23.14 14.15
N GLY A 211 12.29 -22.73 12.98
CA GLY A 211 11.76 -23.12 11.68
C GLY A 211 10.43 -22.46 11.35
N ALA A 212 9.90 -22.76 10.18
CA ALA A 212 8.67 -22.17 9.69
C ALA A 212 7.39 -22.63 10.42
N VAL A 213 7.48 -23.53 11.41
CA VAL A 213 6.34 -23.93 12.25
C VAL A 213 5.71 -22.73 12.96
N GLY A 214 6.55 -21.80 13.44
CA GLY A 214 6.15 -20.60 14.16
C GLY A 214 5.78 -19.40 13.27
N ILE A 215 5.64 -19.55 11.96
CA ILE A 215 5.24 -18.47 11.09
C ILE A 215 3.84 -17.93 11.46
N PRO A 216 3.57 -16.59 11.41
CA PRO A 216 2.24 -16.02 11.69
C PRO A 216 1.12 -16.60 10.83
N SER A 217 -0.12 -16.43 11.26
CA SER A 217 -1.32 -17.00 10.63
C SER A 217 -1.43 -16.76 9.12
N TRP A 218 -1.09 -15.56 8.65
CA TRP A 218 -1.12 -15.25 7.22
C TRP A 218 -0.01 -15.98 6.44
N GLY A 219 1.15 -16.16 7.05
CA GLY A 219 2.22 -16.99 6.51
C GLY A 219 1.82 -18.46 6.42
N LYS A 220 1.21 -19.02 7.48
CA LYS A 220 0.69 -20.40 7.47
C LYS A 220 -0.27 -20.64 6.28
N PHE A 221 -1.15 -19.69 6.03
CA PHE A 221 -2.07 -19.75 4.89
C PHE A 221 -1.31 -19.93 3.56
N TRP A 222 -0.35 -19.04 3.26
CA TRP A 222 0.39 -19.08 2.00
C TRP A 222 1.28 -20.32 1.86
N LEU A 223 1.92 -20.74 2.96
CA LEU A 223 2.71 -21.96 2.99
C LEU A 223 1.83 -23.20 2.75
N THR A 224 0.61 -23.21 3.29
CA THR A 224 -0.35 -24.29 3.06
C THR A 224 -0.82 -24.32 1.60
N VAL A 225 -1.13 -23.17 1.03
CA VAL A 225 -1.51 -23.04 -0.38
C VAL A 225 -0.38 -23.50 -1.31
N LEU A 226 0.89 -23.23 -0.97
CA LEU A 226 2.06 -23.75 -1.68
C LEU A 226 2.27 -25.25 -1.48
N GLY A 227 1.81 -25.80 -0.36
CA GLY A 227 1.99 -27.19 0.01
C GLY A 227 3.20 -27.47 0.90
N VAL A 228 3.74 -26.46 1.57
CA VAL A 228 4.81 -26.61 2.57
C VAL A 228 4.33 -26.47 4.03
N TYR A 229 3.03 -26.37 4.25
CA TYR A 229 2.35 -26.36 5.53
C TYR A 229 1.03 -27.13 5.40
N GLU A 230 0.33 -27.42 6.50
CA GLU A 230 -0.93 -28.18 6.48
C GLU A 230 -2.13 -27.34 6.94
N TRP A 231 -3.31 -27.53 6.32
CA TRP A 231 -4.54 -26.85 6.74
C TRP A 231 -4.92 -27.11 8.21
N SER A 232 -4.53 -28.26 8.77
CA SER A 232 -4.72 -28.56 10.18
C SER A 232 -3.90 -27.67 11.12
N GLY A 233 -2.83 -27.07 10.62
CA GLY A 233 -2.02 -26.08 11.33
C GLY A 233 -2.45 -24.63 11.11
N CYS A 234 -3.55 -24.39 10.41
CA CYS A 234 -4.11 -23.07 10.19
C CYS A 234 -5.34 -22.81 11.04
N ASN A 235 -5.54 -21.57 11.45
CA ASN A 235 -6.82 -21.14 12.02
C ASN A 235 -7.90 -21.16 10.95
N PRO A 236 -9.15 -21.57 11.28
CA PRO A 236 -10.24 -21.62 10.32
C PRO A 236 -10.60 -20.26 9.71
N LEU A 237 -10.87 -20.27 8.42
CA LEU A 237 -11.32 -19.12 7.62
C LEU A 237 -12.64 -19.47 6.93
N PRO A 238 -13.74 -19.74 7.67
CA PRO A 238 -14.96 -20.30 7.11
C PRO A 238 -15.65 -19.32 6.15
N PRO A 239 -15.86 -19.71 4.87
CA PRO A 239 -16.60 -18.88 3.92
C PRO A 239 -18.07 -18.69 4.32
N GLU A 240 -18.60 -19.49 5.22
CA GLU A 240 -19.97 -19.41 5.74
C GLU A 240 -20.26 -18.06 6.43
N PHE A 241 -19.26 -17.32 6.88
CA PHE A 241 -19.44 -15.97 7.41
C PHE A 241 -20.10 -15.02 6.39
N TRP A 242 -19.95 -15.27 5.09
CA TRP A 242 -20.64 -14.54 4.03
C TRP A 242 -22.14 -14.82 3.96
N LEU A 243 -22.63 -15.89 4.61
CA LEU A 243 -24.06 -16.23 4.69
C LEU A 243 -24.74 -15.69 5.94
N LEU A 244 -24.00 -15.07 6.85
CA LEU A 244 -24.60 -14.47 8.04
C LEU A 244 -25.59 -13.38 7.66
N PRO A 245 -26.66 -13.16 8.46
CA PRO A 245 -27.55 -12.04 8.24
C PRO A 245 -26.80 -10.71 8.30
N LYS A 246 -27.12 -9.76 7.41
CA LYS A 246 -26.49 -8.42 7.38
C LYS A 246 -26.58 -7.65 8.69
N ILE A 247 -27.54 -7.97 9.56
CA ILE A 247 -27.65 -7.39 10.90
C ILE A 247 -26.56 -7.89 11.86
N SER A 248 -25.99 -9.07 11.62
CA SER A 248 -24.93 -9.63 12.47
C SER A 248 -23.77 -8.66 12.65
N PRO A 249 -23.29 -8.42 13.89
CA PRO A 249 -22.16 -7.52 14.15
C PRO A 249 -20.84 -8.05 13.57
N VAL A 250 -20.71 -9.36 13.39
CA VAL A 250 -19.51 -10.03 12.88
C VAL A 250 -19.60 -10.34 11.37
N HIS A 251 -20.59 -9.79 10.67
CA HIS A 251 -20.72 -10.00 9.23
C HIS A 251 -19.51 -9.37 8.49
N PRO A 252 -18.82 -10.09 7.59
CA PRO A 252 -17.64 -9.57 6.89
C PRO A 252 -17.86 -8.25 6.16
N GLY A 253 -19.07 -8.01 5.64
CA GLY A 253 -19.46 -6.76 5.00
C GLY A 253 -19.39 -5.51 5.89
N LYS A 254 -19.23 -5.66 7.20
CA LYS A 254 -19.03 -4.56 8.16
C LYS A 254 -17.56 -4.28 8.48
N MET A 255 -16.68 -5.20 8.11
CA MET A 255 -15.23 -5.06 8.34
C MET A 255 -14.65 -3.99 7.43
N LEU A 256 -13.48 -3.47 7.80
CA LEU A 256 -12.65 -2.62 6.96
C LEU A 256 -12.51 -3.22 5.56
N CYS A 257 -12.59 -2.39 4.52
CA CYS A 257 -12.59 -2.88 3.14
C CYS A 257 -11.36 -3.76 2.83
N TYR A 258 -10.18 -3.39 3.28
CA TYR A 258 -8.97 -4.22 3.12
C TYR A 258 -9.12 -5.60 3.76
N CYS A 259 -9.53 -5.67 5.01
CA CYS A 259 -9.77 -6.94 5.70
C CYS A 259 -10.82 -7.78 4.97
N ARG A 260 -11.95 -7.16 4.61
CA ARG A 260 -13.05 -7.82 3.89
C ARG A 260 -12.60 -8.39 2.57
N LEU A 261 -11.87 -7.61 1.77
CA LEU A 261 -11.46 -7.99 0.41
C LEU A 261 -10.32 -9.01 0.39
N VAL A 262 -9.46 -9.02 1.41
CA VAL A 262 -8.46 -10.08 1.61
C VAL A 262 -9.10 -11.36 2.13
N TYR A 263 -10.06 -11.25 3.06
CA TYR A 263 -10.75 -12.41 3.62
C TYR A 263 -11.58 -13.18 2.58
N MET A 264 -12.16 -12.50 1.59
CA MET A 264 -12.96 -13.15 0.53
C MET A 264 -12.19 -14.26 -0.20
N PRO A 265 -11.09 -13.95 -0.92
CA PRO A 265 -10.34 -14.98 -1.64
C PRO A 265 -9.65 -15.97 -0.70
N MET A 266 -9.20 -15.55 0.50
CA MET A 266 -8.65 -16.48 1.49
C MET A 266 -9.69 -17.48 1.95
N SER A 267 -10.91 -17.06 2.28
CA SER A 267 -12.00 -17.96 2.69
C SER A 267 -12.45 -18.89 1.56
N TYR A 268 -12.39 -18.42 0.31
CA TYR A 268 -12.66 -19.26 -0.85
C TYR A 268 -11.63 -20.38 -0.99
N LEU A 269 -10.34 -20.05 -0.99
CA LEU A 269 -9.24 -21.03 -1.09
C LEU A 269 -9.24 -22.00 0.10
N TYR A 270 -9.49 -21.50 1.31
CA TYR A 270 -9.65 -22.32 2.51
C TYR A 270 -10.86 -23.26 2.39
N GLY A 271 -12.01 -22.78 1.97
CA GLY A 271 -13.21 -23.60 1.80
C GLY A 271 -13.07 -24.68 0.75
N LYS A 272 -12.26 -24.44 -0.29
CA LYS A 272 -11.84 -25.42 -1.28
C LYS A 272 -10.75 -26.38 -0.78
N ARG A 273 -10.13 -26.09 0.39
CA ARG A 273 -8.92 -26.81 0.86
C ARG A 273 -7.84 -26.87 -0.21
N PHE A 274 -7.70 -25.77 -0.95
CA PHE A 274 -6.80 -25.72 -2.07
C PHE A 274 -5.33 -25.87 -1.63
N VAL A 275 -4.59 -26.71 -2.34
CA VAL A 275 -3.14 -26.89 -2.20
C VAL A 275 -2.57 -27.02 -3.61
N GLY A 276 -1.50 -26.29 -3.88
CA GLY A 276 -0.77 -26.37 -5.14
C GLY A 276 -0.13 -27.75 -5.35
N ARG A 277 0.35 -28.00 -6.56
CA ARG A 277 1.00 -29.26 -6.90
C ARG A 277 2.29 -29.45 -6.06
N ILE A 278 2.41 -30.59 -5.41
CA ILE A 278 3.63 -30.96 -4.69
C ILE A 278 4.69 -31.40 -5.70
N THR A 279 5.60 -30.50 -6.00
CA THR A 279 6.76 -30.74 -6.89
C THR A 279 7.98 -31.20 -6.09
N GLY A 280 9.06 -31.62 -6.77
CA GLY A 280 10.34 -31.93 -6.10
C GLY A 280 10.88 -30.72 -5.32
N LEU A 281 10.72 -29.49 -5.84
CA LEU A 281 11.13 -28.28 -5.14
C LEU A 281 10.30 -28.04 -3.86
N VAL A 282 8.98 -28.25 -3.91
CA VAL A 282 8.12 -28.17 -2.73
C VAL A 282 8.52 -29.22 -1.68
N GLN A 283 8.92 -30.43 -2.11
CA GLN A 283 9.45 -31.43 -1.19
C GLN A 283 10.77 -30.99 -0.53
N SER A 284 11.71 -30.41 -1.33
CA SER A 284 12.95 -29.87 -0.78
C SER A 284 12.67 -28.75 0.22
N LEU A 285 11.73 -27.85 -0.06
CA LEU A 285 11.33 -26.79 0.89
C LEU A 285 10.79 -27.36 2.20
N ARG A 286 10.09 -28.50 2.18
CA ARG A 286 9.64 -29.22 3.38
C ARG A 286 10.80 -29.74 4.22
N GLU A 287 11.95 -30.03 3.61
CA GLU A 287 13.17 -30.45 4.32
C GLU A 287 14.00 -29.26 4.78
N GLU A 288 13.99 -28.15 4.02
CA GLU A 288 14.81 -26.97 4.25
C GLU A 288 14.28 -26.06 5.36
N LEU A 289 12.95 -26.00 5.57
CA LEU A 289 12.29 -24.99 6.43
C LEU A 289 11.96 -25.46 7.84
N TYR A 290 12.13 -26.73 8.16
CA TYR A 290 11.73 -27.32 9.44
C TYR A 290 12.89 -28.02 10.12
N ILE A 291 12.88 -28.00 11.47
CA ILE A 291 13.83 -28.73 12.31
C ILE A 291 13.44 -30.19 12.40
N GLU A 292 12.14 -30.45 12.62
CA GLU A 292 11.58 -31.80 12.66
C GLU A 292 11.21 -32.27 11.25
N PRO A 293 11.31 -33.58 10.94
CA PRO A 293 10.82 -34.11 9.68
C PRO A 293 9.36 -33.72 9.46
N TYR A 294 9.04 -33.20 8.27
CA TYR A 294 7.72 -32.64 7.93
C TYR A 294 6.53 -33.54 8.32
N ARG A 295 6.70 -34.88 8.21
CA ARG A 295 5.66 -35.87 8.54
C ARG A 295 5.46 -36.07 10.05
N GLU A 296 6.41 -35.67 10.89
CA GLU A 296 6.39 -35.82 12.32
C GLU A 296 5.87 -34.57 13.04
N ILE A 297 5.75 -33.46 12.32
CA ILE A 297 5.25 -32.19 12.87
C ILE A 297 3.80 -32.34 13.33
N ASN A 298 3.53 -31.98 14.58
CA ASN A 298 2.16 -31.88 15.08
C ASN A 298 1.50 -30.57 14.65
N TRP A 299 0.90 -30.58 13.47
CA TRP A 299 0.27 -29.40 12.86
C TRP A 299 -0.86 -28.79 13.70
N ASN A 300 -1.64 -29.60 14.42
CA ASN A 300 -2.67 -29.08 15.32
C ASN A 300 -2.07 -28.24 16.47
N LYS A 301 -0.91 -28.63 16.99
CA LYS A 301 -0.18 -27.84 17.97
C LYS A 301 0.44 -26.59 17.33
N ALA A 302 0.98 -26.74 16.13
CA ALA A 302 1.57 -25.63 15.35
C ALA A 302 0.57 -24.50 15.06
N ARG A 303 -0.74 -24.79 15.02
CA ARG A 303 -1.80 -23.81 14.81
C ARG A 303 -1.71 -22.62 15.77
N ASN A 304 -1.39 -22.86 17.02
CA ASN A 304 -1.32 -21.83 18.07
C ASN A 304 0.09 -21.25 18.27
N SER A 305 1.08 -21.70 17.50
CA SER A 305 2.44 -21.18 17.62
C SER A 305 2.65 -19.93 16.77
N CYS A 306 3.35 -18.94 17.32
CA CYS A 306 3.88 -17.78 16.60
C CYS A 306 5.27 -17.50 17.14
N ALA A 307 6.23 -17.22 16.27
CA ALA A 307 7.58 -16.86 16.64
C ALA A 307 7.58 -15.52 17.39
N LYS A 308 8.50 -15.36 18.34
CA LYS A 308 8.58 -14.16 19.18
C LYS A 308 8.88 -12.91 18.36
N GLU A 309 9.67 -13.07 17.33
CA GLU A 309 10.10 -12.03 16.40
C GLU A 309 8.94 -11.48 15.55
N ASP A 310 7.86 -12.25 15.41
CA ASP A 310 6.67 -11.93 14.63
C ASP A 310 5.48 -11.49 15.48
N LEU A 311 5.57 -11.66 16.81
CA LEU A 311 4.45 -11.47 17.73
C LEU A 311 4.42 -10.04 18.27
N TYR A 312 3.89 -9.11 17.50
CA TYR A 312 3.67 -7.72 17.93
C TYR A 312 2.37 -7.55 18.73
N TYR A 313 1.32 -8.30 18.36
CA TYR A 313 -0.01 -8.22 18.96
C TYR A 313 -0.49 -9.59 19.41
N PRO A 314 -0.25 -9.98 20.67
CA PRO A 314 -0.72 -11.25 21.23
C PRO A 314 -2.25 -11.33 21.24
N HIS A 315 -2.78 -12.49 20.87
CA HIS A 315 -4.21 -12.74 20.88
C HIS A 315 -4.78 -12.81 22.31
N PRO A 316 -5.97 -12.24 22.55
CA PRO A 316 -6.67 -12.45 23.79
C PRO A 316 -7.21 -13.88 23.89
N LEU A 317 -7.29 -14.44 25.10
CA LEU A 317 -7.77 -15.80 25.36
C LEU A 317 -9.14 -16.09 24.70
N ALA A 318 -10.04 -15.09 24.66
CA ALA A 318 -11.34 -15.23 24.01
C ALA A 318 -11.23 -15.58 22.52
N GLN A 319 -10.23 -15.05 21.82
CA GLN A 319 -9.97 -15.37 20.43
C GLN A 319 -9.41 -16.78 20.24
N ASP A 320 -8.51 -17.20 21.10
CA ASP A 320 -8.00 -18.58 21.08
C ASP A 320 -9.11 -19.61 21.34
N MET A 321 -10.04 -19.30 22.24
CA MET A 321 -11.24 -20.10 22.50
C MET A 321 -12.15 -20.15 21.27
N LEU A 322 -12.37 -19.01 20.60
CA LEU A 322 -13.18 -18.95 19.38
C LEU A 322 -12.58 -19.79 18.26
N TRP A 323 -11.27 -19.64 18.00
CA TRP A 323 -10.59 -20.46 17.00
C TRP A 323 -10.54 -21.94 17.35
N GLY A 324 -10.35 -22.25 18.63
CA GLY A 324 -10.46 -23.62 19.12
C GLY A 324 -11.83 -24.23 18.84
N PHE A 325 -12.92 -23.50 19.14
CA PHE A 325 -14.29 -23.91 18.81
C PHE A 325 -14.51 -24.08 17.31
N LEU A 326 -14.10 -23.09 16.50
CA LEU A 326 -14.21 -23.16 15.04
C LEU A 326 -13.47 -24.39 14.49
N HIS A 327 -12.25 -24.65 14.96
CA HIS A 327 -11.41 -25.75 14.48
C HIS A 327 -11.92 -27.13 14.88
N HIS A 328 -12.27 -27.33 16.15
CA HIS A 328 -12.62 -28.65 16.69
C HIS A 328 -14.10 -29.00 16.57
N VAL A 329 -14.99 -28.01 16.48
CA VAL A 329 -16.45 -28.22 16.46
C VAL A 329 -17.07 -27.77 15.15
N ALA A 330 -16.93 -26.49 14.78
CA ALA A 330 -17.66 -25.93 13.63
C ALA A 330 -17.18 -26.54 12.30
N GLU A 331 -15.87 -26.56 12.03
CA GLU A 331 -15.31 -27.08 10.76
C GLU A 331 -15.66 -28.56 10.50
N PRO A 332 -15.54 -29.50 11.46
CA PRO A 332 -15.95 -30.87 11.25
C PRO A 332 -17.44 -31.02 10.90
N ILE A 333 -18.30 -30.16 11.43
CA ILE A 333 -19.74 -30.13 11.11
C ILE A 333 -19.98 -29.55 9.73
N LEU A 334 -19.39 -28.39 9.42
CA LEU A 334 -19.55 -27.68 8.13
C LEU A 334 -19.01 -28.47 6.93
N MET A 335 -18.05 -29.36 7.16
CA MET A 335 -17.50 -30.22 6.12
C MET A 335 -18.37 -31.45 5.80
N ARG A 336 -19.40 -31.77 6.63
CA ARG A 336 -20.24 -32.96 6.47
C ARG A 336 -21.62 -32.60 5.94
N TRP A 337 -22.20 -33.52 5.17
CA TRP A 337 -23.60 -33.40 4.77
C TRP A 337 -24.55 -33.43 6.00
N PRO A 338 -25.61 -32.61 6.05
CA PRO A 338 -26.09 -31.69 5.01
C PRO A 338 -25.40 -30.29 5.04
N PHE A 339 -24.55 -29.98 5.99
CA PHE A 339 -23.98 -28.63 6.17
C PHE A 339 -22.98 -28.24 5.06
N SER A 340 -22.37 -29.21 4.38
CA SER A 340 -21.52 -28.97 3.20
C SER A 340 -22.24 -28.19 2.08
N ILE A 341 -23.57 -28.27 1.99
CA ILE A 341 -24.39 -27.47 1.06
C ILE A 341 -24.26 -25.96 1.39
N MET A 342 -24.16 -25.62 2.67
CA MET A 342 -23.94 -24.22 3.08
C MET A 342 -22.56 -23.75 2.65
N ARG A 343 -21.53 -24.59 2.76
CA ARG A 343 -20.18 -24.30 2.27
C ARG A 343 -20.17 -23.99 0.78
N GLU A 344 -20.81 -24.84 -0.03
CA GLU A 344 -20.90 -24.60 -1.49
C GLU A 344 -21.62 -23.29 -1.82
N LYS A 345 -22.69 -22.97 -1.09
CA LYS A 345 -23.39 -21.69 -1.23
C LYS A 345 -22.49 -20.51 -0.83
N ALA A 346 -21.75 -20.63 0.26
CA ALA A 346 -20.83 -19.60 0.73
C ALA A 346 -19.68 -19.34 -0.26
N LEU A 347 -19.11 -20.40 -0.85
CA LEU A 347 -18.10 -20.28 -1.90
C LEU A 347 -18.61 -19.53 -3.13
N LYS A 348 -19.85 -19.77 -3.56
CA LYS A 348 -20.48 -19.02 -4.67
C LYS A 348 -20.68 -17.56 -4.32
N VAL A 349 -21.05 -17.25 -3.07
CA VAL A 349 -21.17 -15.86 -2.61
C VAL A 349 -19.82 -15.17 -2.59
N ALA A 350 -18.77 -15.81 -2.07
CA ALA A 350 -17.42 -15.27 -2.07
C ALA A 350 -16.93 -14.97 -3.50
N LEU A 351 -17.09 -15.90 -4.44
CA LEU A 351 -16.73 -15.67 -5.85
C LEU A 351 -17.50 -14.51 -6.49
N LYS A 352 -18.80 -14.41 -6.21
CA LYS A 352 -19.60 -13.28 -6.71
C LYS A 352 -19.04 -11.93 -6.25
N HIS A 353 -18.57 -11.85 -5.01
CA HIS A 353 -17.94 -10.64 -4.49
C HIS A 353 -16.57 -10.39 -5.11
N ILE A 354 -15.75 -11.44 -5.28
CA ILE A 354 -14.44 -11.34 -5.94
C ILE A 354 -14.61 -10.76 -7.35
N HIS A 355 -15.43 -11.38 -8.20
CA HIS A 355 -15.65 -10.89 -9.57
C HIS A 355 -16.22 -9.46 -9.62
N TYR A 356 -17.10 -9.14 -8.67
CA TYR A 356 -17.64 -7.78 -8.58
C TYR A 356 -16.55 -6.74 -8.30
N GLU A 357 -15.65 -7.02 -7.36
CA GLU A 357 -14.53 -6.12 -7.05
C GLU A 357 -13.51 -6.06 -8.20
N ASP A 358 -13.22 -7.19 -8.82
CA ASP A 358 -12.32 -7.26 -9.98
C ASP A 358 -12.81 -6.37 -11.13
N GLU A 359 -14.08 -6.46 -11.50
CA GLU A 359 -14.67 -5.64 -12.56
C GLU A 359 -14.69 -4.16 -12.21
N ASN A 360 -15.07 -3.80 -10.97
CA ASN A 360 -15.18 -2.40 -10.54
C ASN A 360 -13.84 -1.74 -10.23
N SER A 361 -12.76 -2.52 -10.10
CA SER A 361 -11.37 -2.04 -10.03
C SER A 361 -10.58 -2.31 -11.32
N ARG A 362 -11.22 -2.79 -12.40
CA ARG A 362 -10.58 -3.16 -13.67
C ARG A 362 -9.44 -4.14 -13.46
N TYR A 363 -9.63 -5.07 -12.53
CA TYR A 363 -8.63 -6.06 -12.12
C TYR A 363 -7.35 -5.45 -11.52
N TYR A 364 -7.39 -4.17 -11.17
CA TYR A 364 -6.32 -3.54 -10.38
C TYR A 364 -6.39 -3.99 -8.92
N CYS A 365 -7.60 -4.20 -8.38
CA CYS A 365 -7.92 -4.50 -6.98
C CYS A 365 -7.61 -3.33 -6.03
N ILE A 366 -7.95 -3.47 -4.76
CA ILE A 366 -7.70 -2.40 -3.78
C ILE A 366 -6.21 -2.30 -3.42
N GLY A 367 -5.47 -3.41 -3.48
CA GLY A 367 -4.05 -3.46 -3.20
C GLY A 367 -3.40 -4.76 -3.66
N CYS A 368 -2.06 -4.82 -3.49
CA CYS A 368 -1.25 -5.94 -3.97
C CYS A 368 -1.60 -7.28 -3.30
N VAL A 369 -1.95 -7.26 -2.02
CA VAL A 369 -2.30 -8.46 -1.24
C VAL A 369 -3.56 -9.12 -1.81
N GLU A 370 -4.63 -8.32 -1.97
CA GLU A 370 -5.87 -8.79 -2.59
C GLU A 370 -5.64 -9.21 -4.03
N LYS A 371 -4.88 -8.42 -4.80
CA LYS A 371 -4.54 -8.71 -6.20
C LYS A 371 -4.06 -10.13 -6.42
N VAL A 372 -3.11 -10.58 -5.61
CA VAL A 372 -2.51 -11.91 -5.73
C VAL A 372 -3.48 -13.00 -5.29
N LEU A 373 -4.27 -12.76 -4.26
CA LEU A 373 -5.28 -13.70 -3.77
C LEU A 373 -6.44 -13.87 -4.76
N CYS A 374 -6.94 -12.77 -5.35
CA CYS A 374 -8.00 -12.81 -6.36
C CYS A 374 -7.51 -13.47 -7.66
N LEU A 375 -6.28 -13.18 -8.11
CA LEU A 375 -5.65 -13.89 -9.22
C LEU A 375 -5.69 -15.42 -9.02
N LEU A 376 -5.27 -15.88 -7.82
CA LEU A 376 -5.23 -17.30 -7.52
C LEU A 376 -6.64 -17.89 -7.40
N ALA A 377 -7.58 -17.16 -6.77
CA ALA A 377 -8.98 -17.60 -6.64
C ALA A 377 -9.66 -17.74 -8.02
N CYS A 378 -9.48 -16.79 -8.93
CA CYS A 378 -10.00 -16.85 -10.29
C CYS A 378 -9.39 -18.02 -11.11
N TRP A 379 -8.08 -18.27 -10.92
CA TRP A 379 -7.44 -19.43 -11.55
C TRP A 379 -7.95 -20.77 -10.99
N VAL A 380 -8.18 -20.87 -9.68
CA VAL A 380 -8.74 -22.08 -9.04
C VAL A 380 -10.19 -22.31 -9.45
N GLU A 381 -10.95 -21.26 -9.75
CA GLU A 381 -12.29 -21.35 -10.30
C GLU A 381 -12.27 -21.90 -11.73
N ASP A 382 -11.56 -21.22 -12.62
CA ASP A 382 -11.36 -21.63 -14.02
C ASP A 382 -10.02 -21.11 -14.56
N PRO A 383 -9.02 -21.99 -14.79
CA PRO A 383 -7.70 -21.62 -15.31
C PRO A 383 -7.73 -20.97 -16.71
N ASN A 384 -8.83 -21.08 -17.45
CA ASN A 384 -9.00 -20.51 -18.78
C ASN A 384 -9.84 -19.24 -18.81
N SER A 385 -10.35 -18.79 -17.65
CA SER A 385 -11.28 -17.67 -17.56
C SER A 385 -10.67 -16.35 -18.06
N GLU A 386 -11.53 -15.45 -18.52
CA GLU A 386 -11.11 -14.07 -18.83
C GLU A 386 -10.66 -13.32 -17.59
N ALA A 387 -11.30 -13.54 -16.44
CA ALA A 387 -10.93 -12.95 -15.18
C ALA A 387 -9.45 -13.23 -14.84
N TYR A 388 -9.03 -14.49 -14.93
CA TYR A 388 -7.64 -14.86 -14.74
C TYR A 388 -6.69 -14.12 -15.70
N LYS A 389 -7.01 -14.08 -17.00
CA LYS A 389 -6.18 -13.40 -18.02
C LYS A 389 -6.07 -11.89 -17.77
N ARG A 390 -7.17 -11.26 -17.34
CA ARG A 390 -7.21 -9.82 -16.95
C ARG A 390 -6.37 -9.56 -15.71
N HIS A 391 -6.38 -10.47 -14.74
CA HIS A 391 -5.49 -10.37 -13.58
C HIS A 391 -4.02 -10.42 -13.99
N LEU A 392 -3.62 -11.34 -14.87
CA LEU A 392 -2.24 -11.42 -15.35
C LEU A 392 -1.79 -10.13 -16.05
N ALA A 393 -2.67 -9.52 -16.86
CA ALA A 393 -2.37 -8.29 -17.59
C ALA A 393 -2.08 -7.08 -16.67
N ARG A 394 -2.56 -7.10 -15.42
CA ARG A 394 -2.36 -6.04 -14.43
C ARG A 394 -1.19 -6.26 -13.47
N ILE A 395 -0.49 -7.39 -13.53
CA ILE A 395 0.67 -7.62 -12.64
C ILE A 395 1.78 -6.58 -12.84
N PRO A 396 2.14 -6.19 -14.08
CA PRO A 396 3.18 -5.18 -14.28
C PRO A 396 2.93 -3.85 -13.57
N ASP A 397 1.66 -3.48 -13.33
CA ASP A 397 1.27 -2.24 -12.65
C ASP A 397 1.69 -2.20 -11.17
N TYR A 398 2.02 -3.35 -10.61
CA TYR A 398 2.48 -3.52 -9.23
C TYR A 398 4.00 -3.67 -9.10
N LEU A 399 4.72 -3.80 -10.20
CA LEU A 399 6.17 -4.01 -10.20
C LEU A 399 6.90 -2.70 -10.44
N TRP A 400 7.81 -2.36 -9.53
CA TRP A 400 8.62 -1.14 -9.61
C TRP A 400 10.10 -1.47 -9.65
N MET A 401 10.81 -0.83 -10.56
CA MET A 401 12.24 -1.03 -10.78
C MET A 401 13.04 0.16 -10.28
N ALA A 402 13.97 -0.08 -9.37
CA ALA A 402 14.91 0.92 -8.89
C ALA A 402 16.34 0.35 -8.83
N GLU A 403 17.30 1.11 -8.30
CA GLU A 403 18.68 0.68 -8.18
C GLU A 403 18.87 -0.50 -7.23
N ASP A 404 17.96 -0.70 -6.27
CA ASP A 404 17.97 -1.84 -5.35
C ASP A 404 17.43 -3.14 -5.96
N GLY A 405 16.75 -3.05 -7.11
CA GLY A 405 16.14 -4.16 -7.82
C GLY A 405 14.67 -3.95 -8.11
N MET A 406 13.95 -5.02 -8.44
CA MET A 406 12.52 -4.98 -8.72
C MET A 406 11.70 -5.42 -7.50
N LYS A 407 10.82 -4.53 -7.06
CA LYS A 407 9.96 -4.68 -5.89
C LYS A 407 8.48 -4.69 -6.28
N MET A 408 7.63 -5.16 -5.37
CA MET A 408 6.18 -5.04 -5.51
C MET A 408 5.66 -3.93 -4.61
N GLN A 409 4.93 -2.99 -5.19
CA GLN A 409 4.30 -1.88 -4.46
C GLN A 409 2.89 -2.23 -3.98
N SER A 410 2.39 -1.52 -2.97
CA SER A 410 1.04 -1.72 -2.43
C SER A 410 -0.04 -1.37 -3.45
N PHE A 411 0.10 -0.22 -4.07
CA PHE A 411 -0.61 0.36 -5.21
C PHE A 411 0.15 1.64 -5.61
N GLY A 412 -0.19 2.26 -6.73
CA GLY A 412 0.45 3.51 -7.13
C GLY A 412 -0.06 4.73 -6.33
N CYS A 413 0.74 5.79 -6.25
CA CYS A 413 0.45 7.04 -5.51
C CYS A 413 0.28 8.27 -6.42
N GLN A 414 0.02 8.07 -7.70
CA GLN A 414 0.06 9.11 -8.73
C GLN A 414 -0.83 10.32 -8.42
N MET A 415 -2.07 10.10 -7.97
CA MET A 415 -2.98 11.20 -7.66
C MET A 415 -2.58 11.93 -6.37
N TRP A 416 -2.17 11.19 -5.36
CA TRP A 416 -1.69 11.72 -4.09
C TRP A 416 -0.50 12.65 -4.28
N ASP A 417 0.54 12.15 -4.97
CA ASP A 417 1.77 12.89 -5.22
C ASP A 417 1.53 14.12 -6.11
N ALA A 418 0.72 13.98 -7.16
CA ALA A 418 0.38 15.10 -8.05
C ALA A 418 -0.36 16.22 -7.28
N ALA A 419 -1.26 15.86 -6.36
CA ALA A 419 -2.00 16.85 -5.59
C ALA A 419 -1.08 17.71 -4.70
N PHE A 420 -0.11 17.08 -4.02
CA PHE A 420 0.85 17.80 -3.19
C PHE A 420 1.89 18.57 -4.01
N ALA A 421 2.38 18.00 -5.11
CA ALA A 421 3.28 18.68 -6.02
C ALA A 421 2.68 20.00 -6.57
N ILE A 422 1.44 19.94 -7.01
CA ILE A 422 0.71 21.12 -7.49
C ILE A 422 0.60 22.20 -6.40
N GLN A 423 0.18 21.80 -5.19
CA GLN A 423 0.04 22.73 -4.08
C GLN A 423 1.38 23.37 -3.68
N ALA A 424 2.46 22.58 -3.63
CA ALA A 424 3.80 23.09 -3.34
C ALA A 424 4.25 24.13 -4.39
N ILE A 425 4.05 23.85 -5.68
CA ILE A 425 4.41 24.80 -6.75
C ILE A 425 3.56 26.07 -6.67
N ILE A 426 2.26 25.96 -6.43
CA ILE A 426 1.38 27.13 -6.31
C ILE A 426 1.76 27.99 -5.09
N SER A 427 2.06 27.35 -3.95
CA SER A 427 2.42 28.06 -2.70
C SER A 427 3.80 28.73 -2.74
N SER A 428 4.62 28.44 -3.73
CA SER A 428 5.97 29.00 -3.86
C SER A 428 6.01 30.43 -4.44
N ASP A 429 4.89 30.99 -4.85
CA ASP A 429 4.78 32.24 -5.65
C ASP A 429 5.49 32.19 -7.02
N LEU A 430 5.96 31.00 -7.43
CA LEU A 430 6.63 30.78 -8.73
C LEU A 430 5.73 30.10 -9.77
N ALA A 431 4.44 29.97 -9.48
CA ALA A 431 3.50 29.23 -10.32
C ALA A 431 3.47 29.70 -11.80
N HIS A 432 3.68 30.99 -12.04
CA HIS A 432 3.73 31.56 -13.39
C HIS A 432 4.96 31.11 -14.19
N GLU A 433 6.08 30.80 -13.52
CA GLU A 433 7.32 30.30 -14.15
C GLU A 433 7.14 28.82 -14.60
N TYR A 434 6.28 28.06 -13.89
CA TYR A 434 6.05 26.63 -14.12
C TYR A 434 4.68 26.32 -14.72
N GLY A 435 4.10 27.25 -15.46
CA GLY A 435 2.78 27.11 -16.10
C GLY A 435 2.60 25.82 -16.91
N PRO A 436 3.56 25.42 -17.79
CA PRO A 436 3.48 24.16 -18.53
C PRO A 436 3.38 22.91 -17.65
N THR A 437 4.16 22.84 -16.55
CA THR A 437 4.13 21.76 -15.56
C THR A 437 2.77 21.69 -14.86
N LEU A 438 2.27 22.82 -14.39
CA LEU A 438 0.95 22.91 -13.72
C LEU A 438 -0.20 22.54 -14.66
N ARG A 439 -0.13 22.91 -15.96
CA ARG A 439 -1.17 22.56 -16.93
C ARG A 439 -1.26 21.06 -17.16
N LYS A 440 -0.13 20.39 -17.38
CA LYS A 440 -0.09 18.92 -17.49
C LYS A 440 -0.66 18.26 -16.23
N ALA A 441 -0.24 18.71 -15.05
CA ALA A 441 -0.72 18.18 -13.78
C ALA A 441 -2.22 18.39 -13.57
N HIS A 442 -2.77 19.56 -13.97
CA HIS A 442 -4.20 19.81 -13.94
C HIS A 442 -4.98 18.84 -14.83
N ASP A 443 -4.50 18.59 -16.05
CA ASP A 443 -5.15 17.64 -16.96
C ASP A 443 -5.13 16.23 -16.41
N PHE A 444 -4.03 15.83 -15.77
CA PHE A 444 -3.93 14.56 -15.06
C PHE A 444 -4.97 14.43 -13.92
N VAL A 445 -5.05 15.44 -13.03
CA VAL A 445 -6.01 15.44 -11.91
C VAL A 445 -7.46 15.33 -12.42
N LYS A 446 -7.80 16.04 -13.51
CA LYS A 446 -9.11 15.93 -14.15
C LYS A 446 -9.39 14.53 -14.71
N ALA A 447 -8.39 13.92 -15.35
CA ALA A 447 -8.51 12.58 -15.94
C ALA A 447 -8.53 11.47 -14.90
N SER A 448 -8.00 11.72 -13.71
CA SER A 448 -7.97 10.77 -12.59
C SER A 448 -9.25 10.75 -11.74
N GLN A 449 -10.16 11.72 -11.93
CA GLN A 449 -11.42 11.77 -11.19
C GLN A 449 -12.35 10.61 -11.56
N VAL A 450 -12.87 9.90 -10.56
CA VAL A 450 -13.83 8.82 -10.74
C VAL A 450 -15.14 9.36 -11.32
N ARG A 451 -15.55 8.89 -12.50
CA ARG A 451 -16.69 9.41 -13.26
C ARG A 451 -17.99 8.68 -13.00
N GLN A 452 -17.95 7.46 -12.50
CA GLN A 452 -19.11 6.59 -12.30
C GLN A 452 -19.06 5.93 -10.94
N ASN A 453 -20.23 5.62 -10.37
CA ASN A 453 -20.33 4.74 -9.23
C ASN A 453 -20.02 3.29 -9.64
N PRO A 454 -19.71 2.40 -8.68
CA PRO A 454 -19.62 0.98 -8.97
C PRO A 454 -20.90 0.46 -9.61
N SER A 455 -20.80 -0.56 -10.43
CA SER A 455 -21.92 -1.11 -11.22
C SER A 455 -23.02 -1.74 -10.37
N GLY A 456 -24.24 -1.80 -10.90
CA GLY A 456 -25.37 -2.49 -10.28
C GLY A 456 -25.76 -1.95 -8.89
N ASN A 457 -26.23 -2.84 -8.01
CA ASN A 457 -26.55 -2.49 -6.63
C ASN A 457 -25.29 -2.57 -5.74
N PHE A 458 -24.46 -1.55 -5.85
CA PHE A 458 -23.16 -1.49 -5.15
C PHE A 458 -23.33 -1.50 -3.61
N THR A 459 -24.44 -1.04 -3.07
CA THR A 459 -24.68 -1.08 -1.62
C THR A 459 -24.83 -2.53 -1.10
N GLU A 460 -25.42 -3.42 -1.88
CA GLU A 460 -25.47 -4.86 -1.54
C GLU A 460 -24.09 -5.53 -1.60
N MET A 461 -23.19 -4.95 -2.41
CA MET A 461 -21.81 -5.41 -2.52
C MET A 461 -20.86 -4.66 -1.56
N TYR A 462 -21.40 -3.96 -0.57
CA TYR A 462 -20.70 -3.22 0.48
C TYR A 462 -19.82 -2.07 -0.05
N ARG A 463 -20.08 -1.57 -1.27
CA ARG A 463 -19.42 -0.40 -1.84
C ARG A 463 -20.23 0.87 -1.57
N HIS A 464 -19.56 2.02 -1.66
CA HIS A 464 -20.13 3.35 -1.52
C HIS A 464 -20.17 4.12 -2.83
N THR A 465 -20.86 5.26 -2.83
CA THR A 465 -20.80 6.25 -3.90
C THR A 465 -19.40 6.79 -4.05
N CYS A 466 -18.81 6.64 -5.23
CA CYS A 466 -17.45 7.12 -5.54
C CYS A 466 -17.41 8.14 -6.69
N LYS A 467 -18.52 8.35 -7.39
CA LYS A 467 -18.59 9.32 -8.48
C LYS A 467 -18.22 10.73 -8.03
N GLY A 468 -17.23 11.32 -8.67
CA GLY A 468 -16.72 12.67 -8.39
C GLY A 468 -15.55 12.66 -7.39
N ALA A 469 -15.21 11.50 -6.77
CA ALA A 469 -14.09 11.34 -5.88
C ALA A 469 -12.78 11.11 -6.65
N TRP A 470 -11.67 11.09 -5.92
CA TRP A 470 -10.40 10.60 -6.41
C TRP A 470 -9.94 9.38 -5.62
N THR A 471 -9.20 8.53 -6.30
CA THR A 471 -8.49 7.39 -5.73
C THR A 471 -7.10 7.83 -5.27
N PHE A 472 -6.35 6.94 -4.65
CA PHE A 472 -4.96 7.20 -4.30
C PHE A 472 -4.04 7.20 -5.55
N SER A 473 -4.32 6.33 -6.51
CA SER A 473 -3.50 6.10 -7.71
C SER A 473 -4.15 6.68 -8.99
N THR A 474 -4.83 5.85 -9.75
CA THR A 474 -5.43 6.18 -11.04
C THR A 474 -6.94 5.97 -11.01
N GLN A 475 -7.67 6.47 -12.01
CA GLN A 475 -9.12 6.25 -12.11
C GLN A 475 -9.48 4.76 -12.18
N ASP A 476 -8.64 3.93 -12.78
CA ASP A 476 -8.88 2.49 -12.93
C ASP A 476 -8.99 1.76 -11.59
N HIS A 477 -8.31 2.21 -10.55
CA HIS A 477 -8.37 1.65 -9.21
C HIS A 477 -9.81 1.60 -8.65
N GLY A 478 -10.63 2.63 -8.93
CA GLY A 478 -12.06 2.62 -8.63
C GLY A 478 -12.45 2.70 -7.16
N TRP A 479 -11.50 2.72 -6.22
CA TRP A 479 -11.70 2.93 -4.80
C TRP A 479 -11.42 4.39 -4.44
N GLN A 480 -12.45 5.09 -3.97
CA GLN A 480 -12.32 6.47 -3.49
C GLN A 480 -11.56 6.49 -2.15
N VAL A 481 -10.81 7.56 -1.95
CA VAL A 481 -10.15 7.85 -0.68
C VAL A 481 -10.48 9.27 -0.26
N SER A 482 -10.81 9.51 1.01
CA SER A 482 -11.35 10.80 1.45
C SER A 482 -10.30 11.90 1.47
N ASP A 483 -9.06 11.59 1.85
CA ASP A 483 -7.92 12.52 1.82
C ASP A 483 -7.56 12.91 0.39
N CYS A 484 -7.32 11.94 -0.51
CA CYS A 484 -7.09 12.21 -1.93
C CYS A 484 -8.22 12.99 -2.58
N THR A 485 -9.45 12.76 -2.11
CA THR A 485 -10.62 13.50 -2.55
C THR A 485 -10.61 14.95 -2.04
N GLY A 486 -10.22 15.17 -0.79
CA GLY A 486 -10.00 16.50 -0.19
C GLY A 486 -8.89 17.26 -0.91
N GLU A 487 -7.74 16.62 -1.12
CA GLU A 487 -6.60 17.20 -1.83
C GLU A 487 -6.92 17.48 -3.32
N GLY A 488 -7.60 16.57 -4.00
CA GLY A 488 -8.08 16.77 -5.37
C GLY A 488 -9.05 17.95 -5.50
N LEU A 489 -9.96 18.11 -4.52
CA LEU A 489 -10.85 19.26 -4.45
C LEU A 489 -10.06 20.56 -4.23
N LYS A 490 -9.10 20.58 -3.30
CA LYS A 490 -8.22 21.75 -3.07
C LYS A 490 -7.52 22.17 -4.35
N VAL A 491 -6.88 21.24 -5.03
CA VAL A 491 -6.18 21.49 -6.29
C VAL A 491 -7.13 22.03 -7.35
N ALA A 492 -8.29 21.43 -7.54
CA ALA A 492 -9.29 21.92 -8.50
C ALA A 492 -9.76 23.36 -8.20
N LEU A 493 -9.92 23.69 -6.91
CA LEU A 493 -10.30 25.04 -6.47
C LEU A 493 -9.16 26.05 -6.62
N LEU A 494 -7.92 25.67 -6.32
CA LEU A 494 -6.74 26.51 -6.52
C LEU A 494 -6.57 26.85 -8.00
N PHE A 495 -6.66 25.89 -8.89
CA PHE A 495 -6.64 26.15 -10.34
C PHE A 495 -7.77 27.07 -10.80
N SER A 496 -8.96 26.96 -10.22
CA SER A 496 -10.09 27.83 -10.56
C SER A 496 -9.85 29.30 -10.23
N GLN A 497 -8.93 29.61 -9.30
CA GLN A 497 -8.53 30.98 -8.96
C GLN A 497 -7.44 31.50 -9.89
N MET A 498 -6.67 30.60 -10.55
CA MET A 498 -5.54 31.00 -11.40
C MET A 498 -5.97 31.36 -12.84
N SER A 499 -7.06 30.77 -13.37
CA SER A 499 -7.55 31.03 -14.72
C SER A 499 -9.04 30.73 -14.84
N PRO A 500 -9.85 31.63 -15.44
CA PRO A 500 -11.29 31.43 -15.70
C PRO A 500 -11.61 30.22 -16.58
N ASP A 501 -10.69 29.78 -17.43
CA ASP A 501 -10.88 28.74 -18.44
C ASP A 501 -10.72 27.30 -17.90
N LEU A 502 -10.44 27.15 -16.61
CA LEU A 502 -10.04 25.86 -16.01
C LEU A 502 -11.08 25.21 -15.09
N VAL A 503 -12.33 25.73 -15.02
CA VAL A 503 -13.31 25.35 -13.99
C VAL A 503 -14.26 24.20 -14.36
N GLY A 504 -14.35 23.18 -13.48
CA GLY A 504 -15.36 22.11 -13.52
C GLY A 504 -16.04 21.91 -12.15
N ARG A 505 -17.36 21.59 -12.13
CA ARG A 505 -18.27 21.71 -10.97
C ARG A 505 -18.56 20.42 -10.16
N LYS A 506 -18.71 20.56 -8.80
CA LYS A 506 -19.60 19.95 -7.75
C LYS A 506 -19.19 18.68 -6.99
N TRP A 507 -19.38 18.77 -5.65
CA TRP A 507 -19.11 17.74 -4.62
C TRP A 507 -20.19 17.56 -3.53
N LYS A 508 -20.25 16.35 -2.88
CA LYS A 508 -21.13 16.03 -1.73
C LYS A 508 -20.62 14.84 -0.87
N ARG A 509 -20.60 14.98 0.42
CA ARG A 509 -21.00 14.18 1.62
C ARG A 509 -19.96 13.91 2.71
N SER A 510 -20.41 13.98 3.97
CA SER A 510 -19.68 13.83 5.24
C SER A 510 -20.30 12.78 6.18
N SER A 511 -19.52 12.22 7.11
CA SER A 511 -19.91 11.24 8.12
C SER A 511 -20.49 11.88 9.42
N SER A 512 -21.02 11.04 10.35
CA SER A 512 -21.80 11.50 11.51
C SER A 512 -20.98 12.07 12.70
N ASN A 513 -19.70 11.73 12.87
CA ASN A 513 -18.91 12.05 14.06
C ASN A 513 -17.97 13.24 13.91
N GLY A 514 -17.87 13.85 12.74
CA GLY A 514 -16.97 14.97 12.47
C GLY A 514 -15.60 14.58 11.94
N GLY A 515 -15.06 13.42 12.30
CA GLY A 515 -13.88 12.83 11.66
C GLY A 515 -14.19 12.18 10.31
N PHE A 516 -13.18 12.06 9.46
CA PHE A 516 -13.29 11.42 8.15
C PHE A 516 -12.52 10.11 8.12
N PRO A 517 -13.17 9.01 7.69
CA PRO A 517 -12.52 7.73 7.41
C PRO A 517 -11.75 7.79 6.10
N ALA A 518 -10.84 6.83 5.87
CA ALA A 518 -10.10 6.76 4.62
C ALA A 518 -10.96 6.27 3.45
N TRP A 519 -11.53 5.09 3.56
CA TRP A 519 -12.20 4.39 2.47
C TRP A 519 -13.72 4.42 2.56
N GLU A 520 -14.25 4.12 3.75
CA GLU A 520 -15.68 3.90 3.97
C GLU A 520 -16.10 4.43 5.34
N SER A 521 -17.39 4.71 5.54
CA SER A 521 -17.89 4.98 6.87
C SER A 521 -17.77 3.74 7.76
N GLN A 522 -17.42 3.93 9.04
CA GLN A 522 -17.36 2.85 10.02
C GLN A 522 -18.70 2.12 10.11
N ARG A 523 -18.69 0.80 9.93
CA ARG A 523 -19.87 -0.07 9.99
C ARG A 523 -19.84 -1.05 11.16
N ALA A 524 -18.64 -1.35 11.68
CA ALA A 524 -18.44 -2.31 12.75
C ALA A 524 -18.25 -1.63 14.10
N PHE A 525 -18.49 -2.39 15.18
CA PHE A 525 -18.25 -1.93 16.54
C PHE A 525 -16.78 -2.08 16.92
N ARG A 526 -16.24 -1.15 17.69
CA ARG A 526 -14.81 -1.12 18.11
C ARG A 526 -14.35 -2.40 18.82
N TRP A 527 -15.22 -3.10 19.55
CA TRP A 527 -14.88 -4.33 20.24
C TRP A 527 -14.46 -5.45 19.29
N LEU A 528 -14.84 -5.39 18.00
CA LEU A 528 -14.46 -6.40 17.01
C LEU A 528 -12.95 -6.46 16.80
N GLU A 529 -12.24 -5.36 16.99
CA GLU A 529 -10.78 -5.30 16.87
C GLU A 529 -10.05 -6.25 17.84
N LYS A 530 -10.70 -6.63 18.97
CA LYS A 530 -10.17 -7.66 19.89
C LYS A 530 -10.08 -9.06 19.27
N PHE A 531 -10.67 -9.26 18.09
CA PHE A 531 -10.63 -10.50 17.32
C PHE A 531 -9.77 -10.36 16.06
N ASN A 532 -8.83 -9.44 16.07
CA ASN A 532 -7.86 -9.26 14.99
C ASN A 532 -7.14 -10.59 14.70
N PRO A 533 -7.23 -11.13 13.46
CA PRO A 533 -6.65 -12.42 13.12
C PRO A 533 -5.15 -12.37 12.83
N THR A 534 -4.51 -11.19 12.88
CA THR A 534 -3.10 -11.01 12.55
C THR A 534 -2.25 -10.82 13.79
N GLU A 535 -1.04 -11.35 13.80
CA GLU A 535 -0.10 -11.23 14.91
C GLU A 535 0.82 -10.01 14.78
N PHE A 536 0.93 -9.41 13.60
CA PHE A 536 1.90 -8.35 13.29
C PHE A 536 1.27 -7.04 12.77
N PHE A 537 -0.05 -6.97 12.60
CA PHE A 537 -0.78 -5.74 12.29
C PHE A 537 -1.86 -5.44 13.34
N GLU A 538 -1.97 -4.19 13.71
CA GLU A 538 -3.05 -3.67 14.54
C GLU A 538 -4.10 -2.97 13.67
N ASP A 539 -5.31 -2.81 14.21
CA ASP A 539 -6.32 -1.93 13.64
C ASP A 539 -6.75 -2.27 12.20
N VAL A 540 -6.88 -3.57 11.90
CA VAL A 540 -7.17 -4.06 10.54
C VAL A 540 -8.62 -4.49 10.32
N LEU A 541 -9.43 -4.66 11.38
CA LEU A 541 -10.80 -5.17 11.23
C LEU A 541 -11.84 -4.10 10.99
N ILE A 542 -11.66 -2.89 11.53
CA ILE A 542 -12.65 -1.83 11.46
C ILE A 542 -12.09 -0.56 10.83
N GLU A 543 -12.92 0.10 10.04
CA GLU A 543 -12.61 1.42 9.52
C GLU A 543 -12.66 2.45 10.66
N ARG A 544 -11.76 3.41 10.63
CA ARG A 544 -11.61 4.47 11.64
C ARG A 544 -11.70 5.85 10.99
N GLU A 545 -11.69 6.85 11.83
CA GLU A 545 -11.49 8.24 11.45
C GLU A 545 -10.01 8.58 11.67
N TYR A 546 -9.45 9.39 10.77
CA TYR A 546 -8.02 9.71 10.73
C TYR A 546 -7.80 11.21 10.73
N VAL A 547 -6.76 11.68 11.41
CA VAL A 547 -6.40 13.10 11.42
C VAL A 547 -6.04 13.57 10.01
N GLU A 548 -5.33 12.75 9.25
CA GLU A 548 -4.95 13.02 7.86
C GLU A 548 -6.18 13.27 6.98
N CYS A 549 -7.09 12.30 6.96
CA CYS A 549 -8.30 12.39 6.16
C CYS A 549 -9.20 13.55 6.57
N THR A 550 -9.30 13.80 7.89
CA THR A 550 -10.10 14.88 8.44
C THR A 550 -9.53 16.24 8.06
N SER A 551 -8.22 16.41 8.19
CA SER A 551 -7.51 17.64 7.82
C SER A 551 -7.66 17.95 6.34
N SER A 552 -7.34 17.01 5.46
CA SER A 552 -7.47 17.17 3.99
C SER A 552 -8.91 17.55 3.58
N ALA A 553 -9.90 16.88 4.16
CA ALA A 553 -11.30 17.13 3.86
C ALA A 553 -11.73 18.57 4.28
N ILE A 554 -11.41 19.01 5.50
CA ILE A 554 -11.84 20.35 5.96
C ILE A 554 -11.08 21.47 5.25
N GLN A 555 -9.82 21.31 4.90
CA GLN A 555 -9.08 22.28 4.11
C GLN A 555 -9.76 22.49 2.75
N GLY A 556 -10.13 21.41 2.06
CA GLY A 556 -10.89 21.48 0.82
C GLY A 556 -12.28 22.14 0.98
N LEU A 557 -12.99 21.81 2.06
CA LEU A 557 -14.33 22.40 2.34
C LEU A 557 -14.24 23.89 2.69
N ILE A 558 -13.23 24.34 3.43
CA ILE A 558 -13.02 25.76 3.76
C ILE A 558 -12.72 26.55 2.49
N LEU A 559 -11.82 26.06 1.65
CA LEU A 559 -11.55 26.71 0.37
C LEU A 559 -12.81 26.75 -0.50
N PHE A 560 -13.61 25.69 -0.48
CA PHE A 560 -14.87 25.61 -1.24
C PHE A 560 -15.87 26.66 -0.78
N ILE A 561 -16.15 26.84 0.52
CA ILE A 561 -17.12 27.83 0.99
C ILE A 561 -16.63 29.27 0.83
N LYS A 562 -15.32 29.51 0.81
CA LYS A 562 -14.76 30.84 0.46
C LYS A 562 -15.10 31.21 -0.98
N LEU A 563 -15.11 30.27 -1.91
CA LEU A 563 -15.38 30.49 -3.33
C LEU A 563 -16.87 30.35 -3.69
N HIS A 564 -17.62 29.58 -2.93
CA HIS A 564 -19.04 29.26 -3.15
C HIS A 564 -19.84 29.44 -1.85
N PRO A 565 -19.96 30.67 -1.30
CA PRO A 565 -20.47 30.92 0.04
C PRO A 565 -21.93 30.51 0.24
N GLU A 566 -22.74 30.48 -0.82
CA GLU A 566 -24.17 30.13 -0.74
C GLU A 566 -24.46 28.63 -0.85
N HIS A 567 -23.42 27.82 -1.24
CA HIS A 567 -23.66 26.39 -1.50
C HIS A 567 -23.60 25.55 -0.22
N ARG A 568 -24.75 25.11 0.29
CA ARG A 568 -24.86 24.22 1.46
C ARG A 568 -24.06 24.70 2.68
N ARG A 569 -23.95 25.98 2.86
CA ARG A 569 -23.08 26.66 3.83
C ARG A 569 -23.25 26.09 5.24
N LYS A 570 -24.48 26.02 5.75
CA LYS A 570 -24.77 25.52 7.11
C LYS A 570 -24.30 24.09 7.35
N GLU A 571 -24.47 23.23 6.34
CA GLU A 571 -24.04 21.84 6.44
C GLU A 571 -22.52 21.73 6.47
N ILE A 572 -21.83 22.50 5.64
CA ILE A 572 -20.36 22.55 5.56
C ILE A 572 -19.79 23.13 6.84
N GLU A 573 -20.30 24.25 7.33
CA GLU A 573 -19.86 24.88 8.60
C GLU A 573 -20.06 23.92 9.79
N SER A 574 -21.21 23.23 9.86
CA SER A 574 -21.45 22.20 10.88
C SER A 574 -20.47 21.02 10.78
N CYS A 575 -20.12 20.62 9.58
CA CYS A 575 -19.12 19.57 9.33
C CYS A 575 -17.74 20.01 9.80
N ILE A 576 -17.30 21.21 9.42
CA ILE A 576 -16.01 21.79 9.81
C ILE A 576 -15.93 21.93 11.33
N SER A 577 -16.99 22.43 12.00
CA SER A 577 -17.00 22.56 13.44
C SER A 577 -16.77 21.24 14.17
N ARG A 578 -17.44 20.17 13.75
CA ARG A 578 -17.25 18.83 14.31
C ARG A 578 -15.84 18.27 14.04
N ALA A 579 -15.32 18.51 12.84
CA ALA A 579 -13.99 18.08 12.47
C ALA A 579 -12.89 18.79 13.29
N ILE A 580 -13.06 20.08 13.60
CA ILE A 580 -12.17 20.81 14.51
C ILE A 580 -12.14 20.13 15.88
N HIS A 581 -13.31 19.82 16.47
CA HIS A 581 -13.37 19.10 17.74
C HIS A 581 -12.69 17.74 17.67
N TYR A 582 -12.92 16.98 16.60
CA TYR A 582 -12.24 15.70 16.40
C TYR A 582 -10.71 15.85 16.40
N ILE A 583 -10.18 16.83 15.65
CA ILE A 583 -8.73 17.08 15.62
C ILE A 583 -8.22 17.49 17.00
N GLU A 584 -8.90 18.41 17.68
CA GLU A 584 -8.50 18.87 19.04
C GLU A 584 -8.57 17.73 20.07
N ASP A 585 -9.60 16.86 20.01
CA ASP A 585 -9.81 15.74 20.95
C ASP A 585 -8.83 14.57 20.73
N THR A 586 -8.29 14.41 19.51
CA THR A 586 -7.34 13.34 19.19
C THR A 586 -5.87 13.73 19.39
N GLN A 587 -5.60 14.96 19.82
CA GLN A 587 -4.24 15.40 20.13
C GLN A 587 -3.66 14.65 21.32
N ASN A 588 -2.44 14.15 21.18
CA ASN A 588 -1.71 13.51 22.27
C ASN A 588 -1.33 14.51 23.37
N PRO A 589 -1.10 14.06 24.61
CA PRO A 589 -0.71 14.93 25.72
C PRO A 589 0.55 15.76 25.45
N ASP A 590 1.50 15.24 24.66
CA ASP A 590 2.75 15.92 24.27
C ASP A 590 2.57 16.96 23.16
N GLY A 591 1.36 17.11 22.63
CA GLY A 591 1.03 18.06 21.56
C GLY A 591 1.12 17.50 20.14
N SER A 592 1.54 16.26 19.96
CA SER A 592 1.58 15.59 18.67
C SER A 592 0.21 15.01 18.26
N TRP A 593 0.10 14.59 17.01
CA TRP A 593 -0.94 13.68 16.54
C TRP A 593 -0.29 12.43 15.93
N TYR A 594 -0.90 11.28 16.19
CA TYR A 594 -0.49 10.04 15.54
C TYR A 594 -1.08 9.95 14.14
N GLY A 595 -0.23 9.79 13.14
CA GLY A 595 -0.61 9.54 11.75
C GLY A 595 -0.44 8.07 11.40
N CYS A 596 -1.35 7.54 10.60
CA CYS A 596 -1.41 6.10 10.31
C CYS A 596 -0.53 5.66 9.13
N TRP A 597 -0.13 6.57 8.24
CA TRP A 597 0.46 6.20 6.95
C TRP A 597 1.80 6.86 6.66
N GLY A 598 2.60 7.12 7.62
CA GLY A 598 3.90 7.73 7.37
C GLY A 598 4.84 7.56 8.54
N ILE A 599 5.71 8.53 8.72
CA ILE A 599 6.48 8.71 9.94
C ILE A 599 5.53 9.38 10.94
N CYS A 600 5.01 8.60 11.87
CA CYS A 600 3.72 8.77 12.50
C CYS A 600 3.49 10.15 13.17
N TYR A 601 4.40 10.61 14.03
CA TYR A 601 4.12 11.79 14.86
C TYR A 601 4.41 13.12 14.15
N THR A 602 5.52 13.25 13.44
CA THR A 602 5.84 14.46 12.68
C THR A 602 4.82 14.68 11.56
N TYR A 603 4.53 13.61 10.80
CA TYR A 603 3.56 13.60 9.72
C TYR A 603 2.13 13.87 10.22
N GLY A 604 1.66 13.16 11.25
CA GLY A 604 0.34 13.36 11.83
C GLY A 604 0.16 14.75 12.40
N THR A 605 1.21 15.31 13.05
CA THR A 605 1.19 16.67 13.61
C THR A 605 1.08 17.72 12.50
N TRP A 606 1.76 17.54 11.37
CA TRP A 606 1.60 18.43 10.23
C TRP A 606 0.13 18.49 9.76
N PHE A 607 -0.55 17.37 9.61
CA PHE A 607 -1.97 17.37 9.25
C PHE A 607 -2.84 18.04 10.31
N GLY A 608 -2.64 17.76 11.59
CA GLY A 608 -3.39 18.40 12.66
C GLY A 608 -3.25 19.93 12.66
N VAL A 609 -2.03 20.42 12.49
CA VAL A 609 -1.72 21.85 12.40
C VAL A 609 -2.39 22.47 11.17
N GLU A 610 -2.19 21.89 9.98
CA GLU A 610 -2.76 22.40 8.72
C GLU A 610 -4.29 22.48 8.77
N GLY A 611 -4.94 21.45 9.30
CA GLY A 611 -6.39 21.43 9.44
C GLY A 611 -6.90 22.55 10.36
N LEU A 612 -6.28 22.76 11.50
CA LEU A 612 -6.66 23.81 12.45
C LEU A 612 -6.38 25.21 11.92
N VAL A 613 -5.22 25.42 11.28
CA VAL A 613 -4.83 26.72 10.68
C VAL A 613 -5.80 27.08 9.54
N ALA A 614 -6.17 26.14 8.68
CA ALA A 614 -7.15 26.38 7.62
C ALA A 614 -8.50 26.86 8.19
N CYS A 615 -8.87 26.42 9.40
CA CYS A 615 -10.07 26.85 10.13
C CYS A 615 -9.93 28.18 10.85
N GLY A 616 -8.84 28.92 10.67
CA GLY A 616 -8.60 30.22 11.31
C GLY A 616 -8.10 30.15 12.77
N LYS A 617 -7.68 28.94 13.19
CA LYS A 617 -6.96 28.80 14.48
C LYS A 617 -5.55 29.34 14.32
N THR A 618 -5.03 29.91 15.38
CA THR A 618 -3.67 30.48 15.43
C THR A 618 -2.99 30.08 16.73
N TYR A 619 -1.69 30.31 16.83
CA TYR A 619 -0.93 30.12 18.08
C TYR A 619 -1.56 30.86 19.27
N GLN A 620 -2.11 32.07 19.04
CA GLN A 620 -2.69 32.90 20.08
C GLN A 620 -4.03 32.38 20.59
N ASN A 621 -4.88 31.84 19.70
CA ASN A 621 -6.25 31.47 20.03
C ASN A 621 -6.49 29.94 20.19
N SER A 622 -5.49 29.08 19.94
CA SER A 622 -5.62 27.62 20.04
C SER A 622 -4.58 27.02 20.99
N PRO A 623 -5.02 26.44 22.12
CA PRO A 623 -4.12 25.64 22.96
C PRO A 623 -3.50 24.45 22.24
N ALA A 624 -4.25 23.83 21.34
CA ALA A 624 -3.77 22.68 20.56
C ALA A 624 -2.60 23.06 19.63
N LEU A 625 -2.69 24.21 18.95
CA LEU A 625 -1.58 24.70 18.11
C LEU A 625 -0.36 25.09 18.94
N ARG A 626 -0.52 25.67 20.13
CA ARG A 626 0.62 25.96 21.01
C ARG A 626 1.39 24.70 21.39
N LYS A 627 0.67 23.66 21.86
CA LYS A 627 1.29 22.37 22.18
C LYS A 627 1.98 21.73 20.97
N ALA A 628 1.35 21.81 19.79
CA ALA A 628 1.95 21.29 18.56
C ALA A 628 3.25 22.01 18.19
N CYS A 629 3.30 23.34 18.31
CA CYS A 629 4.52 24.10 18.10
C CYS A 629 5.62 23.71 19.12
N GLU A 630 5.26 23.56 20.38
CA GLU A 630 6.19 23.12 21.44
C GLU A 630 6.74 21.72 21.13
N PHE A 631 5.86 20.78 20.71
CA PHE A 631 6.27 19.45 20.26
C PHE A 631 7.28 19.54 19.11
N LEU A 632 6.93 20.22 18.01
CA LEU A 632 7.79 20.33 16.84
C LEU A 632 9.14 20.96 17.18
N LEU A 633 9.17 22.05 17.95
CA LEU A 633 10.40 22.69 18.40
C LEU A 633 11.26 21.75 19.26
N SER A 634 10.64 20.94 20.11
CA SER A 634 11.34 19.97 20.97
C SER A 634 11.98 18.81 20.19
N LYS A 635 11.50 18.56 18.96
CA LYS A 635 11.98 17.46 18.07
C LYS A 635 12.89 17.96 16.95
N GLN A 636 13.13 19.26 16.86
CA GLN A 636 14.03 19.81 15.85
C GLN A 636 15.47 19.35 16.12
N LEU A 637 16.13 18.85 15.09
CA LEU A 637 17.53 18.41 15.15
C LEU A 637 18.48 19.62 15.17
N PRO A 638 19.74 19.46 15.63
CA PRO A 638 20.72 20.54 15.66
C PRO A 638 21.01 21.18 14.30
N ASP A 639 20.81 20.44 13.21
CA ASP A 639 20.97 20.93 11.83
C ASP A 639 19.72 21.69 11.31
N GLY A 640 18.70 21.86 12.15
CA GLY A 640 17.45 22.54 11.82
C GLY A 640 16.40 21.65 11.16
N GLY A 641 16.72 20.40 10.85
CA GLY A 641 15.79 19.43 10.27
C GLY A 641 14.93 18.72 11.30
N TRP A 642 14.03 17.87 10.82
CA TRP A 642 13.26 16.93 11.62
C TRP A 642 13.46 15.53 11.06
N GLY A 643 13.63 14.57 11.98
CA GLY A 643 13.72 13.16 11.67
C GLY A 643 12.94 12.34 12.70
N GLU A 644 12.42 11.21 12.27
CA GLU A 644 11.68 10.29 13.11
C GLU A 644 12.02 8.87 12.70
N SER A 645 12.15 7.96 13.68
CA SER A 645 12.45 6.56 13.42
C SER A 645 11.23 5.83 12.85
N TYR A 646 11.46 4.88 11.93
CA TYR A 646 10.43 3.95 11.48
C TYR A 646 9.81 3.14 12.64
N LEU A 647 10.50 3.03 13.77
CA LEU A 647 9.99 2.39 14.98
C LEU A 647 8.79 3.13 15.59
N SER A 648 8.57 4.39 15.25
CA SER A 648 7.37 5.12 15.68
C SER A 648 6.07 4.46 15.21
N SER A 649 6.09 3.81 14.04
CA SER A 649 4.96 3.05 13.53
C SER A 649 4.70 1.76 14.32
N THR A 650 5.76 1.02 14.66
CA THR A 650 5.64 -0.28 15.36
C THR A 650 5.44 -0.12 16.86
N ASN A 651 6.18 0.78 17.48
CA ASN A 651 6.23 0.90 18.94
C ASN A 651 5.35 2.04 19.48
N LYS A 652 4.83 2.90 18.61
CA LYS A 652 4.03 4.09 18.95
C LYS A 652 4.74 5.02 19.98
N VAL A 653 6.08 5.16 19.82
CA VAL A 653 6.95 5.96 20.67
C VAL A 653 7.84 6.90 19.87
#